data_00998024cf1eb20118f62f30ad47e497
#
_entry.id   00998024cf1eb20118f62f30ad47e497
#
_cell.length_a   1.000
_cell.length_b   1.000
_cell.length_c   1.000
_cell.angle_alpha   90.00
_cell.angle_beta   90.00
_cell.angle_gamma   90.00
#
_symmetry.space_group_name_H-M   'P 1'
#
loop_
_entity.id
_entity.type
_entity.pdbx_description
1 polymer ?
#
loop_
_entity_poly.entity_id
_entity_poly.type
_entity_poly.pdbx_seq_one_letter_code
_entity_poly.pdbx_strand_id
1 'polypeptide(L)'
;MSEYIETVSTEDANAVIDSKLRKVFDGRIVRKDLTKKIKEGANVPVYVLEFLLGQYCSSDDEDVIETGVANVKRILAENYVRPDEAQKILSVLRQRGSYTVIDKITVNLNIKTDSYEAEFSNLGIKAIPISEDYPTKYDRLLCGGIWCIVQLEYEYVEEDKRRSPILIHKLTPIQMPHVDIEELKQGRKAFTQEEWIKILLRSIGMEPDKLNDRERWLLLARMLPLVENNFNLCELGPRSTGKSHIYKEISPNSILVSGGQTTVANLFYNMGRKTVGLVGLWDCVAFDEVAGINFKDKDGIQIMKDCMASGSFARGKEEKAATASMVFVGNINQSVDVLLKTSSLFDPFPPEMGTDTAFLDRMHCYIPGWEIPKFRPEHFTNDYGFITDYLAEFIRELRKEQYGDALDKYFRLGKNLNQRDTIAVRKMVGGMIKLLYPDGEFTKEQLEEILKFALEMRRRVKEQLKKLGGMEFYDVNFSYIDNDTFEEHFVSVPEQGGGKLIPEGMCNPGQVYTVSQGKSGMIGVFRLESQMLPGNGKFERTGLNSDGKCKEAANTAFNYLKANGNRISGTISTTTKDYIINYQDLQGIGMTEKLALPTLIALCSIALGKPTLSSLAVLGEISIAGTMLKVDELANALQVCLDSGAKKVLLPITSAADLGTAPADLIGCFNLIFYQSAEDAVYKALGVE
;
A
#
# COMPACT_ATOMS: atom_id res chain seq x y z
N MET A 1 18.83 -1.50 -46.24
CA MET A 1 19.50 -2.28 -45.19
C MET A 1 18.53 -2.29 -44.01
N SER A 2 17.78 -3.37 -43.86
CA SER A 2 16.91 -3.56 -42.68
C SER A 2 17.81 -4.15 -41.58
N GLU A 3 17.99 -3.39 -40.51
CA GLU A 3 18.60 -3.91 -39.29
C GLU A 3 17.66 -5.00 -38.72
N TYR A 4 18.14 -6.22 -38.76
CA TYR A 4 17.61 -7.31 -37.97
C TYR A 4 17.91 -6.98 -36.50
N ILE A 5 16.93 -6.52 -35.77
CA ILE A 5 16.97 -6.56 -34.30
C ILE A 5 16.77 -8.03 -33.94
N GLU A 6 17.84 -8.73 -33.61
CA GLU A 6 17.78 -10.03 -32.95
C GLU A 6 17.05 -9.82 -31.63
N THR A 7 15.82 -10.30 -31.53
CA THR A 7 15.09 -10.41 -30.27
C THR A 7 15.80 -11.49 -29.45
N VAL A 8 16.67 -11.06 -28.53
CA VAL A 8 17.26 -11.95 -27.52
C VAL A 8 16.12 -12.66 -26.78
N SER A 9 16.18 -13.98 -26.68
CA SER A 9 15.15 -14.72 -25.95
C SER A 9 15.17 -14.33 -24.46
N THR A 10 14.02 -14.43 -23.78
CA THR A 10 13.95 -14.13 -22.33
C THR A 10 14.89 -15.03 -21.52
N GLU A 11 15.12 -16.28 -21.96
CA GLU A 11 16.06 -17.23 -21.36
C GLU A 11 17.51 -16.75 -21.52
N ASP A 12 17.88 -16.23 -22.68
CA ASP A 12 19.21 -15.66 -22.91
C ASP A 12 19.46 -14.41 -22.06
N ALA A 13 18.45 -13.55 -21.91
CA ALA A 13 18.53 -12.35 -21.06
C ALA A 13 18.71 -12.72 -19.58
N ASN A 14 18.01 -13.75 -19.10
CA ASN A 14 18.14 -14.24 -17.73
C ASN A 14 19.50 -14.86 -17.47
N ALA A 15 20.05 -15.63 -18.42
CA ALA A 15 21.39 -16.18 -18.32
C ALA A 15 22.47 -15.09 -18.25
N VAL A 16 22.29 -13.96 -18.96
CA VAL A 16 23.18 -12.79 -18.86
C VAL A 16 23.14 -12.16 -17.47
N ILE A 17 21.94 -11.99 -16.89
CA ILE A 17 21.77 -11.45 -15.53
C ILE A 17 22.46 -12.38 -14.52
N ASP A 18 22.26 -13.68 -14.62
CA ASP A 18 22.87 -14.66 -13.72
C ASP A 18 24.40 -14.65 -13.79
N SER A 19 24.96 -14.57 -14.99
CA SER A 19 26.41 -14.47 -15.19
C SER A 19 27.00 -13.19 -14.59
N LYS A 20 26.33 -12.04 -14.80
CA LYS A 20 26.71 -10.77 -14.17
C LYS A 20 26.63 -10.86 -12.64
N LEU A 21 25.53 -11.41 -12.13
CA LEU A 21 25.27 -11.50 -10.70
C LEU A 21 26.32 -12.34 -9.97
N ARG A 22 26.72 -13.48 -10.54
CA ARG A 22 27.81 -14.31 -10.04
C ARG A 22 29.13 -13.59 -10.01
N LYS A 23 29.45 -12.85 -11.08
CA LYS A 23 30.72 -12.12 -11.18
C LYS A 23 30.83 -10.96 -10.20
N VAL A 24 29.72 -10.26 -9.95
CA VAL A 24 29.69 -9.04 -9.12
C VAL A 24 29.49 -9.38 -7.64
N PHE A 25 28.63 -10.36 -7.33
CA PHE A 25 28.21 -10.71 -5.98
C PHE A 25 28.53 -12.17 -5.62
N ASP A 26 29.78 -12.58 -5.90
CA ASP A 26 30.23 -13.94 -5.56
C ASP A 26 30.06 -14.25 -4.07
N GLY A 27 29.54 -15.44 -3.76
CA GLY A 27 29.24 -15.86 -2.38
C GLY A 27 28.08 -15.13 -1.70
N ARG A 28 27.36 -14.24 -2.41
CA ARG A 28 26.18 -13.51 -1.89
C ARG A 28 24.87 -13.96 -2.50
N ILE A 29 24.90 -14.90 -3.40
CA ILE A 29 23.76 -15.35 -4.22
C ILE A 29 23.50 -16.83 -4.05
N VAL A 30 22.26 -17.22 -4.37
CA VAL A 30 21.82 -18.61 -4.33
C VAL A 30 20.78 -18.86 -5.42
N ARG A 31 20.78 -20.08 -5.96
CA ARG A 31 19.75 -20.53 -6.88
C ARG A 31 18.48 -20.90 -6.10
N LYS A 32 17.37 -20.23 -6.38
CA LYS A 32 16.14 -20.30 -5.56
C LYS A 32 15.38 -21.61 -5.63
N ASP A 33 15.53 -22.40 -6.71
CA ASP A 33 14.94 -23.74 -6.81
C ASP A 33 15.49 -24.71 -5.75
N LEU A 34 16.75 -24.53 -5.34
CA LEU A 34 17.40 -25.39 -4.36
C LEU A 34 16.75 -25.28 -2.98
N THR A 35 16.29 -24.09 -2.63
CA THR A 35 15.57 -23.82 -1.37
C THR A 35 14.28 -24.63 -1.29
N LYS A 36 13.55 -24.76 -2.41
CA LYS A 36 12.32 -25.55 -2.50
C LYS A 36 12.60 -27.04 -2.26
N LYS A 37 13.68 -27.57 -2.82
CA LYS A 37 14.09 -28.99 -2.68
C LYS A 37 14.41 -29.40 -1.23
N ILE A 38 14.75 -28.41 -0.36
CA ILE A 38 15.10 -28.70 1.05
C ILE A 38 13.94 -28.39 1.99
N LYS A 39 13.12 -27.36 1.70
CA LYS A 39 12.05 -26.89 2.60
C LYS A 39 11.00 -27.96 2.93
N GLU A 40 10.83 -28.97 2.10
CA GLU A 40 9.86 -30.06 2.28
C GLU A 40 10.11 -31.00 3.48
N GLY A 41 11.00 -30.64 4.40
CA GLY A 41 11.28 -31.48 5.57
C GLY A 41 11.94 -30.78 6.76
N ALA A 42 12.23 -29.48 6.63
CA ALA A 42 12.97 -28.76 7.68
C ALA A 42 12.22 -27.50 8.13
N ASN A 43 11.95 -27.39 9.44
CA ASN A 43 11.40 -26.18 10.06
C ASN A 43 12.46 -25.08 10.29
N VAL A 44 13.41 -24.96 9.37
CA VAL A 44 14.48 -23.97 9.42
C VAL A 44 14.07 -22.73 8.61
N PRO A 45 14.34 -21.53 9.09
CA PRO A 45 14.05 -20.31 8.31
C PRO A 45 14.74 -20.30 6.95
N VAL A 46 14.07 -19.75 5.92
CA VAL A 46 14.59 -19.71 4.54
C VAL A 46 15.95 -19.05 4.46
N TYR A 47 16.17 -17.97 5.18
CA TYR A 47 17.44 -17.24 5.16
C TYR A 47 18.63 -18.07 5.69
N VAL A 48 18.39 -19.01 6.61
CA VAL A 48 19.42 -19.96 7.08
C VAL A 48 19.69 -21.05 6.04
N LEU A 49 18.62 -21.59 5.43
CA LEU A 49 18.73 -22.58 4.36
C LEU A 49 19.55 -22.03 3.17
N GLU A 50 19.22 -20.85 2.73
CA GLU A 50 19.86 -20.20 1.59
C GLU A 50 21.32 -19.87 1.87
N PHE A 51 21.66 -19.48 3.11
CA PHE A 51 23.05 -19.27 3.50
C PHE A 51 23.88 -20.57 3.39
N LEU A 52 23.36 -21.67 3.90
CA LEU A 52 24.02 -22.97 3.78
C LEU A 52 24.12 -23.42 2.31
N LEU A 53 23.06 -23.27 1.54
CA LEU A 53 23.07 -23.59 0.12
C LEU A 53 24.08 -22.73 -0.66
N GLY A 54 24.19 -21.44 -0.36
CA GLY A 54 25.18 -20.56 -0.96
C GLY A 54 26.61 -21.00 -0.68
N GLN A 55 26.87 -21.61 0.49
CA GLN A 55 28.19 -22.14 0.83
C GLN A 55 28.51 -23.49 0.16
N TYR A 56 27.53 -24.40 0.06
CA TYR A 56 27.75 -25.77 -0.41
C TYR A 56 27.37 -25.99 -1.89
N CYS A 57 26.64 -25.08 -2.51
CA CYS A 57 26.12 -25.21 -3.87
C CYS A 57 26.54 -24.02 -4.76
N SER A 58 27.75 -23.50 -4.62
CA SER A 58 28.28 -22.36 -5.38
C SER A 58 28.80 -22.72 -6.80
N SER A 59 28.87 -24.02 -7.13
CA SER A 59 29.32 -24.50 -8.44
C SER A 59 28.23 -24.44 -9.49
N ASP A 60 28.64 -24.46 -10.79
CA ASP A 60 27.73 -24.61 -11.94
C ASP A 60 27.50 -26.07 -12.32
N ASP A 61 28.28 -26.98 -11.77
CA ASP A 61 28.20 -28.40 -12.01
C ASP A 61 27.05 -29.01 -11.22
N GLU A 62 26.05 -29.56 -11.90
CA GLU A 62 24.86 -30.14 -11.27
C GLU A 62 25.21 -31.30 -10.32
N ASP A 63 26.24 -32.11 -10.61
CA ASP A 63 26.67 -33.20 -9.73
C ASP A 63 27.25 -32.66 -8.40
N VAL A 64 27.96 -31.53 -8.46
CA VAL A 64 28.48 -30.84 -7.28
C VAL A 64 27.34 -30.20 -6.50
N ILE A 65 26.37 -29.62 -7.20
CA ILE A 65 25.16 -29.04 -6.56
C ILE A 65 24.35 -30.13 -5.85
N GLU A 66 24.08 -31.27 -6.50
CA GLU A 66 23.35 -32.38 -5.87
C GLU A 66 24.05 -32.89 -4.60
N THR A 67 25.38 -33.05 -4.67
CA THR A 67 26.19 -33.40 -3.51
C THR A 67 26.10 -32.35 -2.42
N GLY A 68 26.15 -31.06 -2.79
CA GLY A 68 25.97 -29.94 -1.87
C GLY A 68 24.61 -29.96 -1.18
N VAL A 69 23.53 -30.14 -1.92
CA VAL A 69 22.16 -30.25 -1.38
C VAL A 69 22.04 -31.45 -0.43
N ALA A 70 22.62 -32.60 -0.79
CA ALA A 70 22.64 -33.77 0.09
C ALA A 70 23.38 -33.49 1.41
N ASN A 71 24.53 -32.79 1.34
CA ASN A 71 25.28 -32.37 2.52
C ASN A 71 24.48 -31.42 3.42
N VAL A 72 23.83 -30.40 2.84
CA VAL A 72 22.98 -29.46 3.60
C VAL A 72 21.84 -30.21 4.29
N LYS A 73 21.13 -31.12 3.59
CA LYS A 73 20.08 -31.96 4.18
C LYS A 73 20.60 -32.79 5.36
N ARG A 74 21.78 -33.39 5.20
CA ARG A 74 22.41 -34.16 6.26
C ARG A 74 22.77 -33.31 7.48
N ILE A 75 23.41 -32.15 7.26
CA ILE A 75 23.79 -31.21 8.32
C ILE A 75 22.56 -30.78 9.11
N LEU A 76 21.47 -30.44 8.44
CA LEU A 76 20.23 -30.05 9.08
C LEU A 76 19.58 -31.22 9.85
N ALA A 77 19.51 -32.40 9.25
CA ALA A 77 18.90 -33.57 9.88
C ALA A 77 19.65 -34.03 11.15
N GLU A 78 20.99 -33.94 11.16
CA GLU A 78 21.82 -34.35 12.26
C GLU A 78 21.93 -33.35 13.40
N ASN A 79 21.91 -32.03 13.07
CA ASN A 79 22.31 -30.99 14.02
C ASN A 79 21.21 -29.98 14.37
N TYR A 80 20.12 -29.88 13.57
CA TYR A 80 19.06 -28.91 13.85
C TYR A 80 18.30 -29.27 15.12
N VAL A 81 18.25 -28.34 16.06
CA VAL A 81 17.55 -28.53 17.33
C VAL A 81 16.07 -28.27 17.16
N ARG A 82 15.26 -29.29 17.38
CA ARG A 82 13.81 -29.12 17.56
C ARG A 82 13.52 -28.87 19.04
N PRO A 83 12.68 -27.89 19.40
CA PRO A 83 12.38 -27.58 20.79
C PRO A 83 11.84 -28.80 21.60
N ASP A 84 11.08 -29.68 20.93
CA ASP A 84 10.54 -30.90 21.51
C ASP A 84 11.61 -31.99 21.76
N GLU A 85 12.75 -31.95 21.06
CA GLU A 85 13.88 -32.87 21.21
C GLU A 85 14.99 -32.34 22.12
N ALA A 86 14.88 -31.13 22.67
CA ALA A 86 15.92 -30.47 23.46
C ALA A 86 16.46 -31.34 24.59
N GLN A 87 15.60 -31.98 25.38
CA GLN A 87 16.00 -32.84 26.48
C GLN A 87 16.73 -34.11 26.01
N LYS A 88 16.35 -34.67 24.86
CA LYS A 88 17.03 -35.81 24.26
C LYS A 88 18.44 -35.42 23.84
N ILE A 89 18.62 -34.26 23.21
CA ILE A 89 19.92 -33.74 22.78
C ILE A 89 20.82 -33.49 23.99
N LEU A 90 20.32 -32.89 25.06
CA LEU A 90 21.06 -32.67 26.30
C LEU A 90 21.50 -34.01 26.95
N SER A 91 20.65 -35.03 26.92
CA SER A 91 21.00 -36.37 27.41
C SER A 91 22.10 -37.01 26.58
N VAL A 92 22.03 -36.87 25.23
CA VAL A 92 23.07 -37.38 24.32
C VAL A 92 24.39 -36.63 24.52
N LEU A 93 24.34 -35.30 24.68
CA LEU A 93 25.51 -34.46 24.97
C LEU A 93 26.22 -34.93 26.26
N ARG A 94 25.44 -35.17 27.33
CA ARG A 94 25.98 -35.72 28.59
C ARG A 94 26.64 -37.09 28.41
N GLN A 95 26.04 -37.97 27.61
CA GLN A 95 26.56 -39.35 27.41
C GLN A 95 27.81 -39.39 26.53
N ARG A 96 27.84 -38.53 25.47
CA ARG A 96 28.92 -38.55 24.49
C ARG A 96 30.07 -37.59 24.82
N GLY A 97 29.85 -36.66 25.77
CA GLY A 97 30.80 -35.61 26.13
C GLY A 97 30.84 -34.45 25.13
N SER A 98 30.41 -34.66 23.90
CA SER A 98 30.31 -33.58 22.87
C SER A 98 29.15 -33.80 21.92
N TYR A 99 28.57 -32.70 21.40
CA TYR A 99 27.51 -32.74 20.41
C TYR A 99 27.47 -31.44 19.63
N THR A 100 27.20 -31.49 18.30
CA THR A 100 27.05 -30.33 17.48
C THR A 100 25.58 -29.99 17.28
N VAL A 101 25.20 -28.73 17.48
CA VAL A 101 23.82 -28.24 17.36
C VAL A 101 23.73 -27.07 16.38
N ILE A 102 22.59 -26.95 15.71
CA ILE A 102 22.19 -25.75 15.00
C ILE A 102 21.06 -25.09 15.77
N ASP A 103 21.34 -23.88 16.28
CA ASP A 103 20.38 -23.12 17.07
C ASP A 103 20.61 -21.60 16.88
N LYS A 104 19.62 -20.80 17.25
CA LYS A 104 19.77 -19.35 17.34
C LYS A 104 20.40 -19.00 18.69
N ILE A 105 21.54 -18.33 18.64
CA ILE A 105 22.35 -17.97 19.80
C ILE A 105 22.22 -16.48 20.07
N THR A 106 21.89 -16.10 21.29
CA THR A 106 21.90 -14.71 21.77
C THR A 106 22.91 -14.61 22.91
N VAL A 107 23.67 -13.55 22.97
CA VAL A 107 24.68 -13.32 24.01
C VAL A 107 24.31 -12.09 24.83
N ASN A 108 24.45 -12.18 26.13
CA ASN A 108 24.23 -11.11 27.07
C ASN A 108 25.48 -10.88 27.92
N LEU A 109 25.80 -9.64 28.23
CA LEU A 109 26.84 -9.31 29.22
C LEU A 109 26.23 -9.37 30.61
N ASN A 110 26.72 -10.29 31.43
CA ASN A 110 26.39 -10.35 32.85
C ASN A 110 27.28 -9.35 33.62
N ILE A 111 26.71 -8.22 33.96
CA ILE A 111 27.42 -7.10 34.63
C ILE A 111 27.94 -7.49 36.00
N LYS A 112 27.33 -8.46 36.66
CA LYS A 112 27.75 -8.92 38.02
C LYS A 112 29.02 -9.75 38.02
N THR A 113 29.18 -10.53 36.95
CA THR A 113 30.33 -11.47 36.81
C THR A 113 31.33 -10.96 35.79
N ASP A 114 31.02 -9.84 35.10
CA ASP A 114 31.80 -9.24 34.01
C ASP A 114 32.18 -10.31 32.97
N SER A 115 31.18 -11.06 32.53
CA SER A 115 31.36 -12.16 31.60
C SER A 115 30.21 -12.27 30.63
N TYR A 116 30.48 -12.77 29.43
CA TYR A 116 29.44 -13.02 28.42
C TYR A 116 28.80 -14.38 28.61
N GLU A 117 27.48 -14.40 28.50
CA GLU A 117 26.64 -15.58 28.62
C GLU A 117 25.78 -15.78 27.36
N ALA A 118 25.82 -16.97 26.80
CA ALA A 118 25.01 -17.38 25.67
C ALA A 118 23.69 -18.01 26.10
N GLU A 119 22.65 -17.73 25.34
CA GLU A 119 21.33 -18.34 25.40
C GLU A 119 21.02 -19.03 24.06
N PHE A 120 20.55 -20.27 24.14
CA PHE A 120 20.15 -21.12 23.01
C PHE A 120 18.63 -21.15 22.93
N SER A 121 18.07 -20.67 21.83
CA SER A 121 16.63 -20.45 21.69
C SER A 121 15.83 -21.74 21.63
N ASN A 122 16.22 -22.71 20.81
CA ASN A 122 15.50 -23.96 20.63
C ASN A 122 15.92 -25.03 21.69
N LEU A 123 17.19 -25.06 22.04
CA LEU A 123 17.69 -25.97 23.10
C LEU A 123 17.20 -25.53 24.47
N GLY A 124 16.78 -24.27 24.64
CA GLY A 124 16.17 -23.75 25.87
C GLY A 124 17.15 -23.63 27.07
N ILE A 125 18.44 -23.54 26.79
CA ILE A 125 19.48 -23.36 27.83
C ILE A 125 19.97 -21.92 27.86
N LYS A 126 20.32 -21.43 29.05
CA LYS A 126 20.73 -20.05 29.31
C LYS A 126 21.99 -20.03 30.17
N ALA A 127 22.61 -18.85 30.21
CA ALA A 127 23.80 -18.59 31.01
C ALA A 127 24.96 -19.57 30.73
N ILE A 128 25.15 -19.88 29.45
CA ILE A 128 26.28 -20.69 28.99
C ILE A 128 27.49 -19.79 28.78
N PRO A 129 28.64 -20.03 29.45
CA PRO A 129 29.84 -19.22 29.26
C PRO A 129 30.29 -19.21 27.79
N ILE A 130 30.63 -18.04 27.29
CA ILE A 130 31.14 -17.86 25.93
C ILE A 130 32.36 -16.93 25.94
N SER A 131 33.34 -17.22 25.08
CA SER A 131 34.53 -16.39 24.93
C SER A 131 34.16 -15.00 24.41
N GLU A 132 34.83 -13.96 24.94
CA GLU A 132 34.72 -12.57 24.54
C GLU A 132 35.03 -12.35 23.03
N ASP A 133 35.84 -13.21 22.43
CA ASP A 133 36.18 -13.15 21.01
C ASP A 133 34.96 -13.24 20.09
N TYR A 134 33.94 -14.03 20.50
CA TYR A 134 32.77 -14.24 19.66
C TYR A 134 31.86 -13.01 19.57
N PRO A 135 31.42 -12.38 20.67
CA PRO A 135 30.61 -11.15 20.57
C PRO A 135 31.40 -9.96 20.03
N THR A 136 32.74 -9.92 20.20
CA THR A 136 33.60 -8.90 19.59
C THR A 136 33.69 -9.06 18.06
N LYS A 137 33.73 -10.30 17.59
CA LYS A 137 33.78 -10.60 16.14
C LYS A 137 32.39 -10.56 15.49
N TYR A 138 31.35 -10.89 16.21
CA TYR A 138 29.98 -11.04 15.72
C TYR A 138 29.02 -10.25 16.60
N ASP A 139 28.93 -8.95 16.38
CA ASP A 139 28.10 -8.01 17.14
C ASP A 139 26.60 -8.36 17.17
N ARG A 140 26.11 -9.05 16.13
CA ARG A 140 24.73 -9.56 16.07
C ARG A 140 24.41 -10.56 17.20
N LEU A 141 25.38 -11.20 17.78
CA LEU A 141 25.16 -12.04 18.98
C LEU A 141 24.58 -11.20 20.14
N LEU A 142 24.99 -9.93 20.25
CA LEU A 142 24.48 -8.98 21.26
C LEU A 142 23.19 -8.26 20.83
N CYS A 143 22.83 -8.31 19.52
CA CYS A 143 21.73 -7.57 18.93
C CYS A 143 20.67 -8.48 18.32
N GLY A 144 19.93 -9.26 19.16
CA GLY A 144 18.84 -10.11 18.71
C GLY A 144 19.23 -11.54 18.31
N GLY A 145 20.52 -11.86 18.33
CA GLY A 145 21.03 -13.22 18.11
C GLY A 145 21.22 -13.60 16.64
N ILE A 146 21.99 -14.66 16.42
CA ILE A 146 22.36 -15.19 15.11
C ILE A 146 22.27 -16.72 15.11
N TRP A 147 21.88 -17.30 13.99
CA TRP A 147 21.91 -18.74 13.82
C TRP A 147 23.34 -19.24 13.65
N CYS A 148 23.70 -20.27 14.43
CA CYS A 148 25.04 -20.84 14.46
C CYS A 148 25.02 -22.35 14.44
N ILE A 149 26.08 -22.94 13.87
CA ILE A 149 26.53 -24.30 14.17
C ILE A 149 27.43 -24.21 15.40
N VAL A 150 27.05 -24.86 16.50
CA VAL A 150 27.79 -24.81 17.75
C VAL A 150 28.19 -26.21 18.18
N GLN A 151 29.48 -26.41 18.39
CA GLN A 151 29.98 -27.60 19.02
C GLN A 151 29.98 -27.38 20.52
N LEU A 152 29.17 -28.18 21.23
CA LEU A 152 29.02 -28.15 22.67
C LEU A 152 29.85 -29.28 23.26
N GLU A 153 30.42 -29.02 24.45
CA GLU A 153 31.10 -30.00 25.28
C GLU A 153 30.41 -30.09 26.66
N TYR A 154 30.43 -31.26 27.26
CA TYR A 154 29.86 -31.50 28.57
C TYR A 154 30.96 -31.89 29.57
N GLU A 155 31.21 -30.99 30.52
CA GLU A 155 32.19 -31.20 31.60
C GLU A 155 31.52 -30.90 32.94
N TYR A 156 31.18 -31.91 33.70
CA TYR A 156 30.59 -31.74 35.02
C TYR A 156 31.68 -31.78 36.10
N VAL A 157 31.83 -30.67 36.83
CA VAL A 157 32.79 -30.54 37.93
C VAL A 157 32.02 -30.61 39.26
N GLU A 158 32.22 -31.67 40.02
CA GLU A 158 31.50 -31.91 41.29
C GLU A 158 31.79 -30.87 42.37
N GLU A 159 32.98 -30.27 42.31
CA GLU A 159 33.47 -29.27 43.27
C GLU A 159 32.91 -27.87 43.03
N ASP A 160 32.47 -27.57 41.82
CA ASP A 160 31.88 -26.27 41.44
C ASP A 160 30.50 -26.43 40.77
N LYS A 161 29.50 -26.68 41.59
CA LYS A 161 28.09 -26.82 41.18
C LYS A 161 27.48 -25.55 40.61
N ARG A 162 28.15 -24.39 40.67
CA ARG A 162 27.66 -23.11 40.10
C ARG A 162 28.07 -22.93 38.64
N ARG A 163 29.13 -23.64 38.21
CA ARG A 163 29.60 -23.59 36.82
C ARG A 163 28.63 -24.41 35.94
N SER A 164 28.28 -23.84 34.78
CA SER A 164 27.55 -24.60 33.77
C SER A 164 28.38 -25.82 33.32
N PRO A 165 27.81 -27.01 33.29
CA PRO A 165 28.51 -28.20 32.78
C PRO A 165 28.62 -28.21 31.27
N ILE A 166 27.95 -27.23 30.56
CA ILE A 166 27.95 -27.13 29.13
C ILE A 166 28.89 -25.99 28.76
N LEU A 167 29.78 -26.25 27.83
CA LEU A 167 30.77 -25.31 27.29
C LEU A 167 30.64 -25.21 25.79
N ILE A 168 30.93 -24.03 25.24
CA ILE A 168 31.00 -23.80 23.80
C ILE A 168 32.44 -24.03 23.35
N HIS A 169 32.68 -25.13 22.63
CA HIS A 169 34.00 -25.42 22.06
C HIS A 169 34.24 -24.61 20.79
N LYS A 170 33.27 -24.58 19.89
CA LYS A 170 33.34 -23.82 18.62
C LYS A 170 31.96 -23.29 18.22
N LEU A 171 31.95 -22.06 17.78
CA LEU A 171 30.76 -21.40 17.24
C LEU A 171 31.06 -20.89 15.83
N THR A 172 30.21 -21.28 14.88
CA THR A 172 30.32 -20.86 13.48
C THR A 172 28.97 -20.30 13.02
N PRO A 173 28.89 -19.01 12.72
CA PRO A 173 27.66 -18.43 12.20
C PRO A 173 27.24 -19.05 10.87
N ILE A 174 25.92 -19.26 10.71
CA ILE A 174 25.27 -19.67 9.46
C ILE A 174 24.27 -18.62 8.97
N GLN A 175 24.61 -17.38 9.22
CA GLN A 175 24.04 -16.15 8.72
C GLN A 175 25.16 -15.16 8.44
N MET A 176 24.88 -14.11 7.65
CA MET A 176 25.84 -13.06 7.42
C MET A 176 26.18 -12.33 8.73
N PRO A 177 27.42 -12.39 9.20
CA PRO A 177 27.81 -11.71 10.43
C PRO A 177 27.96 -10.21 10.24
N HIS A 178 28.25 -9.77 9.03
CA HIS A 178 28.46 -8.38 8.61
C HIS A 178 28.21 -8.24 7.12
N VAL A 179 27.71 -7.08 6.70
CA VAL A 179 27.54 -6.70 5.28
C VAL A 179 28.30 -5.42 5.01
N ASP A 180 29.11 -5.42 3.96
CA ASP A 180 29.74 -4.23 3.44
C ASP A 180 28.77 -3.53 2.47
N ILE A 181 28.24 -2.37 2.90
CA ILE A 181 27.30 -1.60 2.11
C ILE A 181 27.94 -0.97 0.87
N GLU A 182 29.25 -0.71 0.91
CA GLU A 182 29.97 -0.17 -0.24
C GLU A 182 30.12 -1.22 -1.35
N GLU A 183 30.30 -2.50 -1.00
CA GLU A 183 30.25 -3.61 -1.96
C GLU A 183 28.91 -3.61 -2.72
N LEU A 184 27.81 -3.44 -2.00
CA LEU A 184 26.47 -3.35 -2.60
C LEU A 184 26.37 -2.15 -3.55
N LYS A 185 26.77 -0.95 -3.11
CA LYS A 185 26.67 0.29 -3.89
C LYS A 185 27.50 0.21 -5.17
N GLN A 186 28.69 -0.31 -5.10
CA GLN A 186 29.53 -0.51 -6.27
C GLN A 186 28.98 -1.59 -7.21
N GLY A 187 28.52 -2.71 -6.63
CA GLY A 187 27.92 -3.79 -7.41
C GLY A 187 26.66 -3.37 -8.14
N ARG A 188 25.83 -2.49 -7.54
CA ARG A 188 24.60 -1.95 -8.15
C ARG A 188 24.87 -1.30 -9.52
N LYS A 189 26.01 -0.62 -9.68
CA LYS A 189 26.37 0.11 -10.91
C LYS A 189 26.56 -0.80 -12.14
N ALA A 190 26.75 -2.08 -11.94
CA ALA A 190 26.86 -3.04 -13.02
C ALA A 190 25.54 -3.40 -13.70
N PHE A 191 24.40 -3.01 -13.11
CA PHE A 191 23.07 -3.42 -13.55
C PHE A 191 22.22 -2.25 -13.97
N THR A 192 21.37 -2.45 -14.99
CA THR A 192 20.31 -1.51 -15.34
C THR A 192 19.23 -1.52 -14.26
N GLN A 193 18.33 -0.55 -14.28
CA GLN A 193 17.18 -0.51 -13.36
C GLN A 193 16.31 -1.78 -13.48
N GLU A 194 16.02 -2.20 -14.71
CA GLU A 194 15.19 -3.39 -14.96
C GLU A 194 15.86 -4.66 -14.45
N GLU A 195 17.15 -4.85 -14.76
CA GLU A 195 17.92 -5.99 -14.23
C GLU A 195 17.92 -5.99 -12.70
N TRP A 196 18.09 -4.83 -12.07
CA TRP A 196 18.12 -4.72 -10.62
C TRP A 196 16.77 -5.02 -9.98
N ILE A 197 15.65 -4.54 -10.55
CA ILE A 197 14.29 -4.90 -10.13
C ILE A 197 14.10 -6.42 -10.21
N LYS A 198 14.52 -7.07 -11.30
CA LYS A 198 14.46 -8.52 -11.44
C LYS A 198 15.25 -9.23 -10.35
N ILE A 199 16.46 -8.78 -10.06
CA ILE A 199 17.30 -9.36 -8.99
C ILE A 199 16.65 -9.24 -7.62
N LEU A 200 16.10 -8.07 -7.27
CA LEU A 200 15.39 -7.88 -6.00
C LEU A 200 14.17 -8.80 -5.87
N LEU A 201 13.36 -8.91 -6.92
CA LEU A 201 12.18 -9.78 -6.93
C LEU A 201 12.57 -11.27 -6.84
N ARG A 202 13.60 -11.71 -7.58
CA ARG A 202 14.14 -13.06 -7.45
C ARG A 202 14.67 -13.34 -6.04
N SER A 203 15.29 -12.35 -5.43
CA SER A 203 15.82 -12.48 -4.06
C SER A 203 14.74 -12.78 -3.03
N ILE A 204 13.52 -12.27 -3.22
CA ILE A 204 12.35 -12.61 -2.41
C ILE A 204 11.58 -13.84 -2.93
N GLY A 205 12.12 -14.56 -3.91
CA GLY A 205 11.58 -15.81 -4.43
C GLY A 205 10.58 -15.69 -5.57
N MET A 206 10.36 -14.48 -6.12
CA MET A 206 9.37 -14.22 -7.18
C MET A 206 9.99 -14.32 -8.58
N GLU A 207 9.20 -14.78 -9.56
CA GLU A 207 9.57 -14.82 -10.96
C GLU A 207 9.13 -13.53 -11.66
N PRO A 208 10.06 -12.58 -11.94
CA PRO A 208 9.70 -11.27 -12.46
C PRO A 208 9.11 -11.30 -13.87
N ASP A 209 9.45 -12.29 -14.69
CA ASP A 209 8.99 -12.39 -16.08
C ASP A 209 7.52 -12.88 -16.18
N LYS A 210 6.93 -13.34 -15.07
CA LYS A 210 5.50 -13.67 -14.93
C LYS A 210 4.67 -12.54 -14.34
N LEU A 211 5.28 -11.39 -14.08
CA LEU A 211 4.67 -10.22 -13.48
C LEU A 211 4.78 -9.03 -14.43
N ASN A 212 3.72 -8.23 -14.52
CA ASN A 212 3.77 -6.96 -15.22
C ASN A 212 4.49 -5.90 -14.38
N ASP A 213 4.82 -4.74 -14.97
CA ASP A 213 5.59 -3.69 -14.29
C ASP A 213 4.88 -3.16 -13.04
N ARG A 214 3.56 -3.03 -13.11
CA ARG A 214 2.75 -2.58 -11.96
C ARG A 214 2.85 -3.56 -10.79
N GLU A 215 2.71 -4.84 -11.06
CA GLU A 215 2.83 -5.91 -10.05
C GLU A 215 4.23 -5.96 -9.45
N ARG A 216 5.28 -5.77 -10.27
CA ARG A 216 6.68 -5.68 -9.80
C ARG A 216 6.87 -4.52 -8.82
N TRP A 217 6.35 -3.34 -9.13
CA TRP A 217 6.42 -2.17 -8.25
C TRP A 217 5.66 -2.36 -6.94
N LEU A 218 4.47 -2.96 -6.96
CA LEU A 218 3.69 -3.27 -5.77
C LEU A 218 4.41 -4.28 -4.85
N LEU A 219 5.08 -5.29 -5.43
CA LEU A 219 5.88 -6.24 -4.67
C LEU A 219 7.13 -5.60 -4.05
N LEU A 220 7.80 -4.69 -4.76
CA LEU A 220 8.89 -3.89 -4.20
C LEU A 220 8.42 -3.01 -3.04
N ALA A 221 7.23 -2.41 -3.16
CA ALA A 221 6.67 -1.57 -2.10
C ALA A 221 6.44 -2.34 -0.78
N ARG A 222 6.22 -3.66 -0.82
CA ARG A 222 6.18 -4.50 0.40
C ARG A 222 7.48 -4.49 1.20
N MET A 223 8.61 -4.14 0.56
CA MET A 223 9.91 -4.06 1.23
C MET A 223 10.16 -2.72 1.92
N LEU A 224 9.35 -1.69 1.65
CA LEU A 224 9.50 -0.35 2.23
C LEU A 224 9.56 -0.35 3.77
N PRO A 225 8.71 -1.10 4.49
CA PRO A 225 8.79 -1.16 5.95
C PRO A 225 10.09 -1.76 6.48
N LEU A 226 10.78 -2.56 5.67
CA LEU A 226 12.05 -3.17 6.03
C LEU A 226 13.23 -2.20 5.84
N VAL A 227 13.14 -1.26 4.89
CA VAL A 227 14.21 -0.32 4.52
C VAL A 227 14.03 1.08 5.09
N GLU A 228 12.82 1.44 5.54
CA GLU A 228 12.52 2.74 6.17
C GLU A 228 12.18 2.61 7.65
N ASN A 229 12.60 3.61 8.44
CA ASN A 229 12.27 3.69 9.86
C ASN A 229 10.86 4.24 10.06
N ASN A 230 10.12 3.64 11.01
CA ASN A 230 8.77 4.07 11.36
C ASN A 230 7.90 4.28 10.12
N PHE A 231 7.84 3.27 9.26
CA PHE A 231 7.05 3.28 8.03
C PHE A 231 5.80 2.44 8.20
N ASN A 232 4.63 3.08 8.11
CA ASN A 232 3.35 2.43 8.34
C ASN A 232 2.70 2.08 7.00
N LEU A 233 2.53 0.78 6.75
CA LEU A 233 2.00 0.24 5.51
C LEU A 233 0.73 -0.55 5.75
N CYS A 234 -0.26 -0.37 4.89
CA CYS A 234 -1.46 -1.18 4.82
C CYS A 234 -1.54 -1.90 3.48
N GLU A 235 -1.81 -3.21 3.50
CA GLU A 235 -2.10 -3.98 2.31
C GLU A 235 -3.32 -4.86 2.53
N LEU A 236 -4.41 -4.54 1.86
CA LEU A 236 -5.64 -5.32 1.90
C LEU A 236 -5.95 -5.85 0.50
N GLY A 237 -6.34 -7.12 0.44
CA GLY A 237 -6.57 -7.77 -0.85
C GLY A 237 -7.00 -9.23 -0.73
N PRO A 238 -7.18 -9.94 -1.84
CA PRO A 238 -7.60 -11.34 -1.83
C PRO A 238 -6.58 -12.25 -1.14
N ARG A 239 -7.01 -13.44 -0.77
CA ARG A 239 -6.14 -14.49 -0.21
C ARG A 239 -5.16 -15.01 -1.25
N SER A 240 -4.07 -15.63 -0.81
CA SER A 240 -3.06 -16.29 -1.66
C SER A 240 -2.23 -15.36 -2.55
N THR A 241 -2.05 -14.11 -2.14
CA THR A 241 -1.17 -13.12 -2.80
C THR A 241 0.17 -12.93 -2.07
N GLY A 242 0.49 -13.78 -1.08
CA GLY A 242 1.78 -13.78 -0.38
C GLY A 242 2.04 -12.57 0.54
N LYS A 243 1.00 -11.86 1.01
CA LYS A 243 1.13 -10.66 1.84
C LYS A 243 2.01 -10.84 3.08
N SER A 244 1.80 -11.92 3.82
CA SER A 244 2.49 -12.19 5.10
C SER A 244 3.86 -12.83 4.90
N HIS A 245 4.12 -13.43 3.72
CA HIS A 245 5.33 -14.21 3.44
C HIS A 245 6.61 -13.38 3.60
N ILE A 246 6.62 -12.16 3.07
CA ILE A 246 7.81 -11.30 3.07
C ILE A 246 8.24 -10.93 4.51
N TYR A 247 7.29 -10.70 5.39
CA TYR A 247 7.56 -10.31 6.78
C TYR A 247 7.91 -11.51 7.68
N LYS A 248 7.56 -12.73 7.26
CA LYS A 248 7.84 -13.95 8.00
C LYS A 248 9.16 -14.62 7.60
N GLU A 249 9.44 -14.66 6.28
CA GLU A 249 10.48 -15.54 5.74
C GLU A 249 11.70 -14.77 5.19
N ILE A 250 11.54 -13.47 4.83
CA ILE A 250 12.60 -12.73 4.13
C ILE A 250 13.55 -12.02 5.09
N SER A 251 13.06 -11.50 6.21
CA SER A 251 13.91 -10.76 7.14
C SER A 251 13.92 -11.38 8.52
N PRO A 252 15.11 -11.68 9.09
CA PRO A 252 15.25 -12.09 10.49
C PRO A 252 14.94 -10.94 11.46
N ASN A 253 14.81 -9.70 10.99
CA ASN A 253 14.57 -8.50 11.79
C ASN A 253 13.09 -8.06 11.74
N SER A 254 12.23 -8.88 11.16
CA SER A 254 10.78 -8.68 11.06
C SER A 254 10.03 -9.74 11.86
N ILE A 255 8.93 -9.38 12.48
CA ILE A 255 8.07 -10.32 13.20
C ILE A 255 6.63 -10.20 12.70
N LEU A 256 6.02 -11.38 12.47
CA LEU A 256 4.60 -11.48 12.11
C LEU A 256 3.78 -11.76 13.38
N VAL A 257 2.80 -10.93 13.65
CA VAL A 257 1.90 -11.02 14.80
C VAL A 257 0.51 -11.38 14.29
N SER A 258 -0.03 -12.51 14.74
CA SER A 258 -1.42 -12.88 14.43
C SER A 258 -2.39 -11.95 15.18
N GLY A 259 -3.40 -11.43 14.48
CA GLY A 259 -4.26 -10.34 14.95
C GLY A 259 -4.99 -10.53 16.28
N GLY A 260 -5.20 -11.77 16.74
CA GLY A 260 -6.13 -12.05 17.83
C GLY A 260 -5.60 -11.94 19.27
N GLN A 261 -4.31 -11.76 19.55
CA GLN A 261 -3.79 -11.94 20.91
C GLN A 261 -2.63 -11.03 21.33
N THR A 262 -2.45 -9.88 20.72
CA THR A 262 -1.40 -8.98 21.12
C THR A 262 -1.85 -8.06 22.23
N THR A 263 -1.14 -8.08 23.36
CA THR A 263 -1.38 -7.14 24.47
C THR A 263 -0.50 -5.90 24.31
N VAL A 264 -0.96 -4.78 24.86
CA VAL A 264 -0.16 -3.53 24.92
C VAL A 264 1.18 -3.75 25.61
N ALA A 265 1.22 -4.61 26.63
CA ALA A 265 2.46 -4.97 27.34
C ALA A 265 3.45 -5.72 26.45
N ASN A 266 2.97 -6.62 25.61
CA ASN A 266 3.82 -7.38 24.69
C ASN A 266 4.29 -6.54 23.51
N LEU A 267 3.42 -5.69 22.98
CA LEU A 267 3.72 -4.88 21.81
C LEU A 267 4.63 -3.70 22.13
N PHE A 268 4.39 -2.98 23.20
CA PHE A 268 5.07 -1.73 23.54
C PHE A 268 6.02 -1.85 24.73
N TYR A 269 5.49 -2.01 25.93
CA TYR A 269 6.28 -2.06 27.14
C TYR A 269 5.58 -2.81 28.28
N ASN A 270 6.26 -3.76 28.88
CA ASN A 270 5.77 -4.51 30.04
C ASN A 270 6.16 -3.82 31.35
N MET A 271 5.20 -3.12 31.98
CA MET A 271 5.40 -2.37 33.22
C MET A 271 5.87 -3.26 34.39
N GLY A 272 5.34 -4.50 34.48
CA GLY A 272 5.67 -5.43 35.55
C GLY A 272 7.09 -5.98 35.46
N ARG A 273 7.53 -6.31 34.24
CA ARG A 273 8.87 -6.85 33.97
C ARG A 273 9.91 -5.79 33.62
N LYS A 274 9.47 -4.54 33.37
CA LYS A 274 10.30 -3.41 32.89
C LYS A 274 11.06 -3.75 31.61
N THR A 275 10.40 -4.46 30.69
CA THR A 275 10.99 -4.88 29.41
C THR A 275 10.29 -4.20 28.24
N VAL A 276 11.08 -3.80 27.25
CA VAL A 276 10.58 -3.23 25.99
C VAL A 276 9.88 -4.32 25.17
N GLY A 277 8.79 -3.98 24.53
CA GLY A 277 8.01 -4.88 23.70
C GLY A 277 8.51 -4.95 22.26
N LEU A 278 7.71 -5.60 21.40
CA LEU A 278 8.08 -5.92 20.02
C LEU A 278 8.53 -4.71 19.21
N VAL A 279 7.83 -3.57 19.34
CA VAL A 279 8.15 -2.34 18.55
C VAL A 279 9.50 -1.72 18.86
N GLY A 280 10.09 -2.06 20.01
CA GLY A 280 11.44 -1.61 20.35
C GLY A 280 12.53 -2.66 20.13
N LEU A 281 12.16 -3.89 19.77
CA LEU A 281 13.09 -4.98 19.55
C LEU A 281 13.26 -5.37 18.07
N TRP A 282 12.28 -5.06 17.24
CA TRP A 282 12.22 -5.45 15.84
C TRP A 282 12.24 -4.23 14.92
N ASP A 283 12.79 -4.38 13.72
CA ASP A 283 12.78 -3.34 12.70
C ASP A 283 11.40 -3.21 12.03
N CYS A 284 10.65 -4.31 11.98
CA CYS A 284 9.30 -4.35 11.41
C CYS A 284 8.39 -5.27 12.23
N VAL A 285 7.20 -4.78 12.57
CA VAL A 285 6.12 -5.54 13.19
C VAL A 285 4.95 -5.60 12.23
N ALA A 286 4.68 -6.78 11.68
CA ALA A 286 3.59 -7.00 10.75
C ALA A 286 2.40 -7.66 11.44
N PHE A 287 1.23 -7.04 11.37
CA PHE A 287 -0.04 -7.58 11.87
C PHE A 287 -0.73 -8.35 10.75
N ASP A 288 -0.81 -9.66 10.91
CA ASP A 288 -1.56 -10.52 10.00
C ASP A 288 -3.02 -10.62 10.44
N GLU A 289 -3.93 -10.66 9.46
CA GLU A 289 -5.37 -10.69 9.72
C GLU A 289 -5.85 -9.50 10.58
N VAL A 290 -5.70 -8.29 10.05
CA VAL A 290 -6.07 -7.03 10.76
C VAL A 290 -7.47 -7.07 11.41
N ALA A 291 -8.41 -7.82 10.85
CA ALA A 291 -9.76 -8.00 11.42
C ALA A 291 -9.75 -8.59 12.84
N GLY A 292 -8.71 -9.30 13.19
CA GLY A 292 -8.54 -9.92 14.51
C GLY A 292 -7.83 -9.03 15.54
N ILE A 293 -7.35 -7.84 15.17
CA ILE A 293 -6.67 -6.94 16.11
C ILE A 293 -7.65 -6.49 17.19
N ASN A 294 -7.37 -6.82 18.45
CA ASN A 294 -8.20 -6.44 19.58
C ASN A 294 -7.31 -6.13 20.79
N PHE A 295 -7.33 -4.89 21.24
CA PHE A 295 -6.69 -4.47 22.48
C PHE A 295 -7.71 -4.47 23.60
N LYS A 296 -7.49 -5.30 24.63
CA LYS A 296 -8.30 -5.27 25.86
C LYS A 296 -8.17 -3.94 26.62
N ASP A 297 -7.02 -3.28 26.47
CA ASP A 297 -6.71 -1.98 27.04
C ASP A 297 -7.10 -0.89 26.04
N LYS A 298 -8.01 0.00 26.44
CA LYS A 298 -8.50 1.09 25.59
C LYS A 298 -7.41 2.06 25.14
N ASP A 299 -6.32 2.14 25.90
CA ASP A 299 -5.18 3.01 25.57
C ASP A 299 -4.28 2.41 24.46
N GLY A 300 -4.47 1.15 24.10
CA GLY A 300 -3.59 0.46 23.13
C GLY A 300 -3.57 1.12 21.76
N ILE A 301 -4.72 1.53 21.25
CA ILE A 301 -4.82 2.22 19.95
C ILE A 301 -4.19 3.61 20.04
N GLN A 302 -4.34 4.32 21.17
CA GLN A 302 -3.72 5.64 21.35
C GLN A 302 -2.20 5.55 21.38
N ILE A 303 -1.64 4.60 22.15
CA ILE A 303 -0.18 4.35 22.18
C ILE A 303 0.34 3.97 20.79
N MET A 304 -0.42 3.17 20.04
CA MET A 304 -0.08 2.81 18.67
C MET A 304 -0.04 4.05 17.77
N LYS A 305 -1.03 4.93 17.86
CA LYS A 305 -1.07 6.19 17.10
C LYS A 305 0.13 7.07 17.40
N ASP A 306 0.54 7.18 18.66
CA ASP A 306 1.69 7.97 19.07
C ASP A 306 2.99 7.37 18.51
N CYS A 307 3.16 6.06 18.62
CA CYS A 307 4.31 5.34 18.05
C CYS A 307 4.38 5.50 16.52
N MET A 308 3.26 5.37 15.82
CA MET A 308 3.19 5.54 14.36
C MET A 308 3.53 6.97 13.92
N ALA A 309 3.21 7.97 14.74
CA ALA A 309 3.44 9.38 14.41
C ALA A 309 4.88 9.82 14.65
N SER A 310 5.44 9.48 15.81
CA SER A 310 6.70 10.03 16.29
C SER A 310 7.88 9.05 16.28
N GLY A 311 7.63 7.74 16.16
CA GLY A 311 8.66 6.72 16.39
C GLY A 311 9.05 6.62 17.86
N SER A 312 8.18 7.08 18.77
CA SER A 312 8.31 6.95 20.21
C SER A 312 6.95 6.70 20.83
N PHE A 313 6.95 6.19 22.04
CA PHE A 313 5.72 6.01 22.82
C PHE A 313 5.99 6.21 24.31
N ALA A 314 5.02 6.78 25.02
CA ALA A 314 5.05 6.90 26.46
C ALA A 314 4.18 5.83 27.09
N ARG A 315 4.73 5.12 28.09
CA ARG A 315 3.97 4.23 28.95
C ARG A 315 4.48 4.34 30.39
N GLY A 316 3.61 4.83 31.28
CA GLY A 316 3.98 5.22 32.62
C GLY A 316 4.70 6.58 32.63
N LYS A 317 5.88 6.65 33.25
CA LYS A 317 6.64 7.90 33.38
C LYS A 317 7.77 8.05 32.35
N GLU A 318 8.02 7.05 31.53
CA GLU A 318 9.15 7.02 30.60
C GLU A 318 8.67 7.00 29.14
N GLU A 319 9.29 7.83 28.33
CA GLU A 319 9.20 7.77 26.87
C GLU A 319 10.28 6.82 26.33
N LYS A 320 9.90 5.96 25.40
CA LYS A 320 10.79 5.00 24.73
C LYS A 320 10.78 5.24 23.23
N ALA A 321 11.96 5.31 22.64
CA ALA A 321 12.09 5.34 21.18
C ALA A 321 11.77 3.94 20.61
N ALA A 322 11.06 3.91 19.49
CA ALA A 322 10.75 2.71 18.74
C ALA A 322 10.70 3.04 17.25
N THR A 323 11.73 2.63 16.52
CA THR A 323 11.87 2.90 15.09
C THR A 323 11.21 1.83 14.21
N ALA A 324 10.54 0.85 14.82
CA ALA A 324 9.88 -0.22 14.11
C ALA A 324 8.83 0.33 13.13
N SER A 325 8.85 -0.23 11.94
CA SER A 325 7.78 -0.04 10.96
C SER A 325 6.59 -0.93 11.30
N MET A 326 5.37 -0.44 11.10
CA MET A 326 4.16 -1.20 11.33
C MET A 326 3.49 -1.55 10.01
N VAL A 327 3.18 -2.81 9.82
CA VAL A 327 2.53 -3.33 8.62
C VAL A 327 1.20 -3.96 8.99
N PHE A 328 0.16 -3.61 8.26
CA PHE A 328 -1.18 -4.11 8.48
C PHE A 328 -1.64 -4.86 7.23
N VAL A 329 -1.74 -6.18 7.32
CA VAL A 329 -2.21 -7.02 6.21
C VAL A 329 -3.52 -7.71 6.53
N GLY A 330 -4.40 -7.78 5.55
CA GLY A 330 -5.71 -8.37 5.75
C GLY A 330 -6.36 -8.82 4.44
N ASN A 331 -7.51 -9.48 4.59
CA ASN A 331 -8.25 -10.00 3.45
C ASN A 331 -9.50 -9.14 3.20
N ILE A 332 -9.72 -8.84 1.91
CA ILE A 332 -10.96 -8.25 1.41
C ILE A 332 -11.85 -9.41 0.95
N ASN A 333 -13.07 -9.48 1.48
CA ASN A 333 -14.03 -10.54 1.16
C ASN A 333 -15.06 -10.12 0.10
N GLN A 334 -15.06 -8.86 -0.31
CA GLN A 334 -15.95 -8.27 -1.32
C GLN A 334 -15.12 -7.70 -2.47
N SER A 335 -15.76 -7.43 -3.61
CA SER A 335 -15.07 -6.69 -4.66
C SER A 335 -14.79 -5.26 -4.24
N VAL A 336 -13.71 -4.67 -4.76
CA VAL A 336 -13.31 -3.28 -4.47
C VAL A 336 -14.42 -2.31 -4.84
N ASP A 337 -15.09 -2.53 -5.99
CA ASP A 337 -16.21 -1.69 -6.42
C ASP A 337 -17.37 -1.68 -5.42
N VAL A 338 -17.67 -2.82 -4.80
CA VAL A 338 -18.69 -2.92 -3.76
C VAL A 338 -18.25 -2.19 -2.50
N LEU A 339 -17.00 -2.38 -2.06
CA LEU A 339 -16.45 -1.68 -0.88
C LEU A 339 -16.45 -0.16 -1.06
N LEU A 340 -16.05 0.32 -2.24
CA LEU A 340 -16.05 1.75 -2.54
C LEU A 340 -17.47 2.36 -2.53
N LYS A 341 -18.49 1.57 -2.86
CA LYS A 341 -19.89 2.03 -2.83
C LYS A 341 -20.55 1.95 -1.47
N THR A 342 -20.24 0.95 -0.67
CA THR A 342 -20.96 0.62 0.56
C THR A 342 -20.21 0.97 1.85
N SER A 343 -18.87 1.00 1.81
CA SER A 343 -18.01 1.19 2.96
C SER A 343 -16.72 1.92 2.57
N SER A 344 -15.58 1.49 3.07
CA SER A 344 -14.27 2.03 2.74
C SER A 344 -13.28 0.88 2.47
N LEU A 345 -12.14 1.21 1.87
CA LEU A 345 -11.05 0.23 1.70
C LEU A 345 -10.42 -0.19 3.03
N PHE A 346 -10.74 0.45 4.15
CA PHE A 346 -10.33 0.06 5.51
C PHE A 346 -11.37 -0.80 6.25
N ASP A 347 -12.45 -1.19 5.58
CA ASP A 347 -13.51 -2.05 6.12
C ASP A 347 -13.02 -3.33 6.84
N PRO A 348 -11.95 -4.01 6.39
CA PRO A 348 -11.41 -5.16 7.09
C PRO A 348 -10.83 -4.90 8.49
N PHE A 349 -10.56 -3.65 8.86
CA PHE A 349 -10.12 -3.31 10.22
C PHE A 349 -11.26 -3.44 11.24
N PRO A 350 -10.95 -3.70 12.53
CA PRO A 350 -11.93 -3.56 13.60
C PRO A 350 -12.55 -2.16 13.60
N PRO A 351 -13.85 -2.01 13.95
CA PRO A 351 -14.53 -0.72 13.90
C PRO A 351 -13.81 0.41 14.64
N GLU A 352 -13.18 0.14 15.79
CA GLU A 352 -12.44 1.13 16.58
C GLU A 352 -11.19 1.68 15.86
N MET A 353 -10.68 0.95 14.88
CA MET A 353 -9.51 1.35 14.06
C MET A 353 -9.93 1.79 12.67
N GLY A 354 -10.85 1.07 12.03
CA GLY A 354 -11.31 1.30 10.67
C GLY A 354 -12.13 2.58 10.47
N THR A 355 -12.64 3.16 11.54
CA THR A 355 -13.35 4.46 11.54
C THR A 355 -12.55 5.58 12.22
N ASP A 356 -11.42 5.29 12.85
CA ASP A 356 -10.53 6.29 13.45
C ASP A 356 -9.67 6.97 12.39
N THR A 357 -10.13 8.11 11.88
CA THR A 357 -9.41 8.88 10.85
C THR A 357 -8.01 9.29 11.30
N ALA A 358 -7.80 9.55 12.60
CA ALA A 358 -6.50 9.89 13.14
C ALA A 358 -5.54 8.70 13.12
N PHE A 359 -6.00 7.47 13.33
CA PHE A 359 -5.22 6.25 13.16
C PHE A 359 -4.89 6.01 11.68
N LEU A 360 -5.89 6.07 10.81
CA LEU A 360 -5.75 5.80 9.39
C LEU A 360 -4.86 6.83 8.68
N ASP A 361 -4.91 8.10 9.07
CA ASP A 361 -4.07 9.17 8.51
C ASP A 361 -2.56 8.99 8.79
N ARG A 362 -2.21 8.07 9.69
CA ARG A 362 -0.82 7.67 9.97
C ARG A 362 -0.29 6.56 9.07
N MET A 363 -1.15 6.00 8.21
CA MET A 363 -0.73 5.07 7.17
C MET A 363 0.00 5.82 6.06
N HIS A 364 1.29 5.56 5.90
CA HIS A 364 2.07 6.19 4.85
C HIS A 364 1.73 5.67 3.46
N CYS A 365 1.47 4.37 3.37
CA CYS A 365 1.26 3.66 2.11
C CYS A 365 0.06 2.72 2.20
N TYR A 366 -0.78 2.71 1.18
CA TYR A 366 -1.81 1.69 0.97
C TYR A 366 -1.53 0.95 -0.34
N ILE A 367 -1.09 -0.30 -0.23
CA ILE A 367 -0.90 -1.19 -1.38
C ILE A 367 -2.25 -1.80 -1.79
N PRO A 368 -2.67 -1.65 -3.06
CA PRO A 368 -3.87 -2.28 -3.59
C PRO A 368 -3.62 -3.78 -3.81
N GLY A 369 -3.79 -4.58 -2.76
CA GLY A 369 -3.52 -6.02 -2.78
C GLY A 369 -4.37 -6.80 -3.78
N TRP A 370 -5.45 -6.22 -4.29
CA TRP A 370 -6.28 -6.81 -5.35
C TRP A 370 -5.67 -6.73 -6.75
N GLU A 371 -4.66 -5.89 -6.96
CA GLU A 371 -3.90 -5.81 -8.21
C GLU A 371 -2.78 -6.86 -8.26
N ILE A 372 -2.45 -7.49 -7.13
CA ILE A 372 -1.44 -8.54 -7.06
C ILE A 372 -2.07 -9.89 -7.38
N PRO A 373 -1.52 -10.68 -8.32
CA PRO A 373 -2.09 -11.94 -8.71
C PRO A 373 -2.07 -12.96 -7.56
N LYS A 374 -3.00 -13.90 -7.59
CA LYS A 374 -2.91 -15.09 -6.73
C LYS A 374 -1.73 -15.93 -7.19
N PHE A 375 -0.80 -16.18 -6.29
CA PHE A 375 0.42 -16.88 -6.63
C PHE A 375 0.16 -18.35 -6.95
N ARG A 376 0.80 -18.80 -8.03
CA ARG A 376 0.85 -20.16 -8.54
C ARG A 376 2.31 -20.57 -8.63
N PRO A 377 2.63 -21.88 -8.83
CA PRO A 377 4.01 -22.34 -8.94
C PRO A 377 4.86 -21.57 -9.96
N GLU A 378 4.26 -21.11 -11.06
CA GLU A 378 4.92 -20.32 -12.12
C GLU A 378 5.39 -18.92 -11.71
N HIS A 379 4.84 -18.39 -10.59
CA HIS A 379 5.25 -17.08 -10.07
C HIS A 379 6.48 -17.16 -9.14
N PHE A 380 6.98 -18.35 -8.88
CA PHE A 380 8.17 -18.54 -8.04
C PHE A 380 9.39 -18.85 -8.91
N THR A 381 10.42 -18.03 -8.75
CA THR A 381 11.65 -18.16 -9.54
C THR A 381 12.45 -19.42 -9.21
N ASN A 382 13.18 -19.91 -10.21
CA ASN A 382 14.19 -20.94 -10.08
C ASN A 382 15.61 -20.38 -10.26
N ASP A 383 15.72 -19.13 -10.66
CA ASP A 383 16.96 -18.46 -11.02
C ASP A 383 17.74 -17.96 -9.80
N TYR A 384 18.91 -17.37 -10.04
CA TYR A 384 19.72 -16.79 -8.99
C TYR A 384 19.12 -15.48 -8.45
N GLY A 385 19.18 -15.34 -7.15
CA GLY A 385 18.89 -14.12 -6.41
C GLY A 385 19.82 -13.99 -5.22
N PHE A 386 19.82 -12.87 -4.53
CA PHE A 386 20.57 -12.72 -3.29
C PHE A 386 20.13 -13.76 -2.26
N ILE A 387 21.10 -14.25 -1.49
CA ILE A 387 20.81 -14.98 -0.24
C ILE A 387 19.94 -14.07 0.61
N THR A 388 18.82 -14.59 1.07
CA THR A 388 17.79 -13.80 1.79
C THR A 388 18.36 -13.10 3.01
N ASP A 389 19.30 -13.72 3.73
CA ASP A 389 19.99 -13.09 4.86
C ASP A 389 20.87 -11.90 4.42
N TYR A 390 21.56 -12.01 3.29
CA TYR A 390 22.33 -10.90 2.72
C TYR A 390 21.42 -9.74 2.31
N LEU A 391 20.30 -10.04 1.65
CA LEU A 391 19.27 -9.06 1.31
C LEU A 391 18.77 -8.33 2.57
N ALA A 392 18.41 -9.07 3.61
CA ALA A 392 17.87 -8.52 4.85
C ALA A 392 18.87 -7.60 5.56
N GLU A 393 20.14 -7.97 5.59
CA GLU A 393 21.18 -7.20 6.26
C GLU A 393 21.53 -5.93 5.49
N PHE A 394 21.65 -5.95 4.17
CA PHE A 394 21.90 -4.70 3.46
C PHE A 394 20.68 -3.76 3.51
N ILE A 395 19.45 -4.28 3.48
CA ILE A 395 18.24 -3.48 3.68
C ILE A 395 18.28 -2.80 5.06
N ARG A 396 18.70 -3.55 6.09
CA ARG A 396 18.84 -3.03 7.45
C ARG A 396 19.91 -1.93 7.55
N GLU A 397 21.05 -2.09 6.90
CA GLU A 397 22.07 -1.05 6.84
C GLU A 397 21.57 0.21 6.12
N LEU A 398 20.83 0.06 5.01
CA LEU A 398 20.21 1.16 4.29
C LEU A 398 19.15 1.93 5.11
N ARG A 399 18.57 1.32 6.16
CA ARG A 399 17.68 2.06 7.09
C ARG A 399 18.37 3.26 7.74
N LYS A 400 19.68 3.22 7.92
CA LYS A 400 20.48 4.28 8.56
C LYS A 400 20.64 5.49 7.64
N GLU A 401 20.48 5.32 6.34
CA GLU A 401 20.59 6.39 5.34
C GLU A 401 19.27 7.16 5.19
N GLN A 402 19.33 8.37 4.64
CA GLN A 402 18.16 9.22 4.42
C GLN A 402 18.18 9.84 3.02
N TYR A 403 17.13 9.59 2.24
CA TYR A 403 16.97 10.12 0.89
C TYR A 403 15.65 10.89 0.71
N GLY A 404 14.94 11.21 1.78
CA GLY A 404 13.66 11.94 1.71
C GLY A 404 13.75 13.30 1.05
N ASP A 405 14.90 13.97 1.14
CA ASP A 405 15.15 15.29 0.55
C ASP A 405 15.67 15.23 -0.90
N ALA A 406 15.95 14.03 -1.41
CA ALA A 406 16.37 13.84 -2.81
C ALA A 406 15.33 14.34 -3.81
N LEU A 407 14.05 14.33 -3.42
CA LEU A 407 12.92 14.87 -4.16
C LEU A 407 13.14 16.33 -4.57
N ASP A 408 13.63 17.17 -3.63
CA ASP A 408 13.69 18.62 -3.78
C ASP A 408 14.68 19.08 -4.87
N LYS A 409 15.55 18.17 -5.33
CA LYS A 409 16.46 18.42 -6.45
C LYS A 409 15.73 18.73 -7.74
N TYR A 410 14.63 18.02 -8.02
CA TYR A 410 13.93 18.11 -9.31
C TYR A 410 12.46 18.50 -9.18
N PHE A 411 11.83 18.27 -8.02
CA PHE A 411 10.38 18.44 -7.87
C PHE A 411 10.03 19.09 -6.53
N ARG A 412 8.84 19.69 -6.49
CA ARG A 412 8.17 20.16 -5.27
C ARG A 412 6.81 19.49 -5.17
N LEU A 413 6.40 19.17 -3.96
CA LEU A 413 5.05 18.65 -3.72
C LEU A 413 4.02 19.78 -3.85
N GLY A 414 2.84 19.45 -4.36
CA GLY A 414 1.72 20.37 -4.51
C GLY A 414 1.20 20.88 -3.16
N LYS A 415 0.53 22.02 -3.19
CA LYS A 415 -0.03 22.67 -1.98
C LYS A 415 -1.11 21.88 -1.25
N ASN A 416 -1.69 20.89 -1.92
CA ASN A 416 -2.80 20.09 -1.41
C ASN A 416 -2.35 18.93 -0.50
N LEU A 417 -1.03 18.73 -0.37
CA LEU A 417 -0.46 17.77 0.56
C LEU A 417 -0.22 18.45 1.91
N ASN A 418 -0.85 17.94 2.97
CA ASN A 418 -0.54 18.37 4.33
C ASN A 418 0.80 17.80 4.82
N GLN A 419 1.21 18.15 6.04
CA GLN A 419 2.48 17.71 6.60
C GLN A 419 2.60 16.17 6.67
N ARG A 420 1.54 15.46 7.04
CA ARG A 420 1.54 13.99 7.10
C ARG A 420 1.67 13.36 5.73
N ASP A 421 0.99 13.93 4.73
CA ASP A 421 1.10 13.48 3.34
C ASP A 421 2.51 13.69 2.80
N THR A 422 3.11 14.84 3.10
CA THR A 422 4.49 15.17 2.73
C THR A 422 5.49 14.18 3.36
N ILE A 423 5.35 13.88 4.65
CA ILE A 423 6.20 12.89 5.34
C ILE A 423 6.03 11.51 4.72
N ALA A 424 4.79 11.09 4.45
CA ALA A 424 4.49 9.78 3.86
C ALA A 424 5.14 9.64 2.47
N VAL A 425 4.95 10.64 1.60
CA VAL A 425 5.53 10.63 0.25
C VAL A 425 7.05 10.64 0.30
N ARG A 426 7.67 11.49 1.13
CA ARG A 426 9.13 11.55 1.28
C ARG A 426 9.73 10.25 1.79
N LYS A 427 9.08 9.58 2.74
CA LYS A 427 9.51 8.26 3.21
C LYS A 427 9.40 7.19 2.12
N MET A 428 8.32 7.18 1.34
CA MET A 428 8.19 6.24 0.22
C MET A 428 9.24 6.49 -0.85
N VAL A 429 9.45 7.74 -1.22
CA VAL A 429 10.50 8.13 -2.19
C VAL A 429 11.88 7.69 -1.68
N GLY A 430 12.21 8.02 -0.42
CA GLY A 430 13.47 7.63 0.20
C GLY A 430 13.65 6.11 0.23
N GLY A 431 12.63 5.36 0.63
CA GLY A 431 12.66 3.90 0.68
C GLY A 431 12.82 3.25 -0.70
N MET A 432 12.13 3.76 -1.72
CA MET A 432 12.29 3.28 -3.09
C MET A 432 13.68 3.59 -3.66
N ILE A 433 14.24 4.77 -3.36
CA ILE A 433 15.62 5.10 -3.74
C ILE A 433 16.60 4.13 -3.09
N LYS A 434 16.48 3.85 -1.79
CA LYS A 434 17.34 2.88 -1.09
C LYS A 434 17.30 1.49 -1.72
N LEU A 435 16.13 1.05 -2.17
CA LEU A 435 15.97 -0.25 -2.82
C LEU A 435 16.51 -0.25 -4.25
N LEU A 436 16.16 0.74 -5.06
CA LEU A 436 16.46 0.78 -6.49
C LEU A 436 17.81 1.42 -6.82
N TYR A 437 18.23 2.39 -6.03
CA TYR A 437 19.45 3.20 -6.23
C TYR A 437 20.22 3.36 -4.93
N PRO A 438 20.69 2.26 -4.32
CA PRO A 438 21.42 2.32 -3.05
C PRO A 438 22.73 3.13 -3.13
N ASP A 439 23.26 3.33 -4.32
CA ASP A 439 24.40 4.18 -4.64
C ASP A 439 24.06 5.68 -4.69
N GLY A 440 22.76 6.04 -4.64
CA GLY A 440 22.27 7.42 -4.73
C GLY A 440 22.32 8.02 -6.14
N GLU A 441 22.61 7.21 -7.16
CA GLU A 441 22.69 7.65 -8.56
C GLU A 441 21.39 7.33 -9.31
N PHE A 442 20.59 8.34 -9.63
CA PHE A 442 19.33 8.22 -10.38
C PHE A 442 19.09 9.45 -11.25
N THR A 443 18.32 9.27 -12.33
CA THR A 443 17.91 10.36 -13.22
C THR A 443 16.65 11.06 -12.71
N LYS A 444 16.30 12.19 -13.35
CA LYS A 444 15.08 12.93 -13.06
C LYS A 444 13.83 12.08 -13.35
N GLU A 445 13.84 11.36 -14.48
CA GLU A 445 12.74 10.52 -14.93
C GLU A 445 12.51 9.33 -13.96
N GLN A 446 13.59 8.72 -13.49
CA GLN A 446 13.55 7.64 -12.52
C GLN A 446 12.98 8.10 -11.17
N LEU A 447 13.37 9.29 -10.73
CA LEU A 447 12.80 9.89 -9.52
C LEU A 447 11.32 10.26 -9.71
N GLU A 448 10.95 10.75 -10.89
CA GLU A 448 9.56 11.08 -11.21
C GLU A 448 8.64 9.85 -11.17
N GLU A 449 9.12 8.73 -11.68
CA GLU A 449 8.40 7.45 -11.62
C GLU A 449 8.15 7.02 -10.17
N ILE A 450 9.18 7.09 -9.32
CA ILE A 450 9.07 6.82 -7.88
C ILE A 450 8.08 7.78 -7.22
N LEU A 451 8.16 9.07 -7.55
CA LEU A 451 7.30 10.11 -6.98
C LEU A 451 5.83 9.89 -7.34
N LYS A 452 5.52 9.59 -8.60
CA LYS A 452 4.16 9.26 -9.06
C LYS A 452 3.60 8.08 -8.29
N PHE A 453 4.39 7.02 -8.14
CA PHE A 453 4.00 5.85 -7.37
C PHE A 453 3.73 6.18 -5.89
N ALA A 454 4.62 6.94 -5.24
CA ALA A 454 4.47 7.34 -3.85
C ALA A 454 3.22 8.22 -3.62
N LEU A 455 2.98 9.18 -4.50
CA LEU A 455 1.78 10.02 -4.45
C LEU A 455 0.50 9.20 -4.59
N GLU A 456 0.45 8.24 -5.51
CA GLU A 456 -0.70 7.36 -5.69
C GLU A 456 -0.98 6.53 -4.44
N MET A 457 0.05 5.87 -3.86
CA MET A 457 -0.12 5.03 -2.68
C MET A 457 -0.64 5.84 -1.47
N ARG A 458 -0.12 7.06 -1.27
CA ARG A 458 -0.60 7.92 -0.18
C ARG A 458 -1.96 8.54 -0.49
N ARG A 459 -2.22 8.95 -1.74
CA ARG A 459 -3.52 9.47 -2.15
C ARG A 459 -4.63 8.45 -1.87
N ARG A 460 -4.40 7.16 -2.07
CA ARG A 460 -5.37 6.11 -1.76
C ARG A 460 -5.81 6.13 -0.30
N VAL A 461 -4.88 6.34 0.63
CA VAL A 461 -5.23 6.57 2.05
C VAL A 461 -6.12 7.80 2.19
N LYS A 462 -5.73 8.93 1.58
CA LYS A 462 -6.44 10.20 1.71
C LYS A 462 -7.85 10.17 1.13
N GLU A 463 -8.05 9.46 0.03
CA GLU A 463 -9.38 9.25 -0.58
C GLU A 463 -10.34 8.52 0.38
N GLN A 464 -9.82 7.56 1.14
CA GLN A 464 -10.63 6.88 2.16
C GLN A 464 -10.90 7.77 3.37
N LEU A 465 -9.95 8.59 3.78
CA LEU A 465 -10.15 9.58 4.86
C LEU A 465 -11.20 10.61 4.48
N LYS A 466 -11.21 11.10 3.24
CA LYS A 466 -12.25 11.97 2.71
C LYS A 466 -13.64 11.34 2.85
N LYS A 467 -13.74 10.05 2.53
CA LYS A 467 -14.98 9.30 2.62
C LYS A 467 -15.47 9.12 4.06
N LEU A 468 -14.54 8.91 5.00
CA LEU A 468 -14.85 8.68 6.42
C LEU A 468 -15.01 9.96 7.24
N GLY A 469 -14.16 10.95 6.99
CA GLY A 469 -14.05 12.19 7.77
C GLY A 469 -14.66 13.44 7.11
N GLY A 470 -15.20 13.30 5.89
CA GLY A 470 -15.89 14.39 5.19
C GLY A 470 -14.98 15.60 4.90
N MET A 471 -15.46 16.78 5.29
CA MET A 471 -14.86 18.07 4.93
C MET A 471 -13.45 18.32 5.48
N GLU A 472 -13.04 17.64 6.55
CA GLU A 472 -11.67 17.77 7.07
C GLU A 472 -10.62 17.32 6.04
N PHE A 473 -10.99 16.38 5.14
CA PHE A 473 -10.10 15.79 4.13
C PHE A 473 -10.57 16.07 2.70
N TYR A 474 -11.19 17.24 2.45
CA TYR A 474 -11.83 17.53 1.16
C TYR A 474 -10.84 17.58 -0.02
N ASP A 475 -9.63 18.08 0.18
CA ASP A 475 -8.64 18.23 -0.87
C ASP A 475 -7.71 17.03 -0.95
N VAL A 476 -7.97 16.19 -1.94
CA VAL A 476 -7.23 14.95 -2.21
C VAL A 476 -6.51 14.98 -3.57
N ASN A 477 -6.50 16.13 -4.26
CA ASN A 477 -5.88 16.28 -5.57
C ASN A 477 -4.36 16.42 -5.44
N PHE A 478 -3.70 15.31 -5.14
CA PHE A 478 -2.26 15.28 -4.98
C PHE A 478 -1.55 15.58 -6.28
N SER A 479 -0.56 16.47 -6.18
CA SER A 479 0.22 16.92 -7.31
C SER A 479 1.69 17.11 -6.94
N TYR A 480 2.51 17.23 -7.95
CA TYR A 480 3.89 17.67 -7.84
C TYR A 480 4.19 18.68 -8.94
N ILE A 481 5.17 19.54 -8.70
CA ILE A 481 5.57 20.60 -9.62
C ILE A 481 7.00 20.33 -10.05
N ASP A 482 7.24 20.28 -11.33
CA ASP A 482 8.58 20.20 -11.90
C ASP A 482 9.33 21.53 -11.68
N ASN A 483 10.54 21.47 -11.12
CA ASN A 483 11.32 22.65 -10.79
C ASN A 483 11.89 23.39 -12.02
N ASP A 484 12.01 22.69 -13.16
CA ASP A 484 12.57 23.26 -14.40
C ASP A 484 11.48 23.89 -15.26
N THR A 485 10.35 23.19 -15.43
CA THR A 485 9.23 23.63 -16.30
C THR A 485 8.16 24.41 -15.56
N PHE A 486 8.10 24.30 -14.22
CA PHE A 486 7.04 24.82 -13.36
C PHE A 486 5.65 24.26 -13.68
N GLU A 487 5.58 23.16 -14.42
CA GLU A 487 4.33 22.45 -14.69
C GLU A 487 3.90 21.64 -13.47
N GLU A 488 2.59 21.71 -13.17
CA GLU A 488 1.97 20.95 -12.10
C GLU A 488 1.31 19.69 -12.67
N HIS A 489 1.70 18.54 -12.14
CA HIS A 489 1.20 17.22 -12.54
C HIS A 489 0.38 16.59 -11.43
N PHE A 490 -0.84 16.18 -11.74
CA PHE A 490 -1.75 15.55 -10.80
C PHE A 490 -1.67 14.02 -10.89
N VAL A 491 -1.72 13.37 -9.74
CA VAL A 491 -1.69 11.90 -9.64
C VAL A 491 -3.01 11.41 -9.07
N SER A 492 -3.70 10.55 -9.80
CA SER A 492 -4.99 9.94 -9.43
C SER A 492 -4.82 8.50 -8.94
N VAL A 493 -5.86 7.94 -8.31
CA VAL A 493 -5.93 6.50 -7.96
C VAL A 493 -6.82 5.78 -8.97
N PRO A 494 -6.38 4.61 -9.51
CA PRO A 494 -7.11 3.91 -10.58
C PRO A 494 -8.54 3.51 -10.22
N GLU A 495 -8.78 3.07 -8.99
CA GLU A 495 -10.08 2.58 -8.53
C GLU A 495 -11.14 3.66 -8.38
N GLN A 496 -10.77 4.93 -8.40
CA GLN A 496 -11.72 6.05 -8.35
C GLN A 496 -12.05 6.60 -9.74
N GLY A 497 -11.69 5.88 -10.78
CA GLY A 497 -11.96 6.26 -12.17
C GLY A 497 -11.27 7.57 -12.51
N GLY A 498 -9.99 7.55 -12.85
CA GLY A 498 -9.18 8.72 -13.21
C GLY A 498 -9.57 9.39 -14.54
N GLY A 499 -10.84 9.35 -14.93
CA GLY A 499 -11.40 10.08 -16.06
C GLY A 499 -12.28 11.20 -15.56
N LYS A 500 -12.08 12.41 -16.09
CA LYS A 500 -13.03 13.51 -15.95
C LYS A 500 -14.37 13.01 -16.48
N LEU A 501 -15.32 12.73 -15.60
CA LEU A 501 -16.66 12.24 -15.96
C LEU A 501 -17.44 13.31 -16.73
N ILE A 502 -17.13 14.58 -16.45
CA ILE A 502 -17.67 15.75 -17.13
C ILE A 502 -16.64 16.20 -18.16
N PRO A 503 -16.93 16.13 -19.47
CA PRO A 503 -15.96 16.42 -20.52
C PRO A 503 -15.58 17.90 -20.56
N GLU A 504 -14.34 18.21 -20.93
CA GLU A 504 -13.87 19.59 -21.08
C GLU A 504 -14.42 20.28 -22.34
N GLY A 505 -14.78 19.50 -23.35
CA GLY A 505 -15.34 20.00 -24.61
C GLY A 505 -16.83 20.29 -24.53
N MET A 506 -17.39 20.79 -25.65
CA MET A 506 -18.83 20.97 -25.80
C MET A 506 -19.52 19.60 -25.87
N CYS A 507 -20.59 19.43 -25.08
CA CYS A 507 -21.46 18.27 -25.16
C CYS A 507 -22.32 18.29 -26.42
N ASN A 508 -22.94 17.17 -26.78
CA ASN A 508 -23.97 17.16 -27.80
C ASN A 508 -25.27 17.79 -27.26
N PRO A 509 -26.09 18.41 -28.13
CA PRO A 509 -27.40 18.84 -27.70
C PRO A 509 -28.20 17.72 -27.04
N GLY A 510 -28.86 18.02 -25.92
CA GLY A 510 -29.58 17.02 -25.12
C GLY A 510 -28.76 16.26 -24.07
N GLN A 511 -27.46 16.50 -24.02
CA GLN A 511 -26.55 15.94 -23.03
C GLN A 511 -26.36 16.88 -21.84
N VAL A 512 -26.64 16.41 -20.62
CA VAL A 512 -26.50 17.21 -19.39
C VAL A 512 -25.85 16.37 -18.30
N TYR A 513 -24.95 16.98 -17.53
CA TYR A 513 -24.32 16.39 -16.35
C TYR A 513 -24.85 17.08 -15.08
N THR A 514 -25.29 16.27 -14.12
CA THR A 514 -25.73 16.75 -12.81
C THR A 514 -24.99 16.03 -11.69
N VAL A 515 -24.79 16.72 -10.58
CA VAL A 515 -24.20 16.18 -9.37
C VAL A 515 -25.20 16.29 -8.25
N SER A 516 -25.54 15.15 -7.64
CA SER A 516 -26.49 15.11 -6.52
C SER A 516 -26.33 13.80 -5.74
N GLN A 517 -27.08 13.70 -4.62
CA GLN A 517 -27.09 12.51 -3.78
C GLN A 517 -27.87 11.39 -4.45
N GLY A 518 -27.24 10.21 -4.55
CA GLY A 518 -27.89 8.97 -4.98
C GLY A 518 -28.54 8.21 -3.85
N LYS A 519 -29.16 7.05 -4.17
CA LYS A 519 -29.85 6.19 -3.18
C LYS A 519 -28.95 5.65 -2.08
N SER A 520 -27.67 5.44 -2.35
CA SER A 520 -26.69 5.02 -1.34
C SER A 520 -26.41 6.09 -0.28
N GLY A 521 -26.92 7.33 -0.44
CA GLY A 521 -26.57 8.48 0.37
C GLY A 521 -25.27 9.18 -0.07
N MET A 522 -24.54 8.63 -1.04
CA MET A 522 -23.35 9.25 -1.61
C MET A 522 -23.71 10.26 -2.69
N ILE A 523 -22.88 11.30 -2.82
CA ILE A 523 -23.00 12.29 -3.89
C ILE A 523 -22.18 11.81 -5.09
N GLY A 524 -22.75 11.88 -6.30
CA GLY A 524 -22.10 11.44 -7.50
C GLY A 524 -22.61 12.14 -8.76
N VAL A 525 -22.02 11.75 -9.90
CA VAL A 525 -22.32 12.32 -11.21
C VAL A 525 -23.31 11.46 -11.97
N PHE A 526 -24.32 12.12 -12.52
CA PHE A 526 -25.33 11.52 -13.38
C PHE A 526 -25.29 12.20 -14.75
N ARG A 527 -25.46 11.40 -15.80
CA ARG A 527 -25.57 11.88 -17.18
C ARG A 527 -26.98 11.67 -17.69
N LEU A 528 -27.54 12.70 -18.31
CA LEU A 528 -28.80 12.66 -19.02
C LEU A 528 -28.52 12.84 -20.51
N GLU A 529 -29.18 12.03 -21.32
CA GLU A 529 -29.11 12.12 -22.77
C GLU A 529 -30.53 12.11 -23.36
N SER A 530 -30.90 13.13 -24.08
CA SER A 530 -32.23 13.26 -24.67
C SER A 530 -32.20 13.32 -26.21
N GLN A 531 -33.26 12.78 -26.78
CA GLN A 531 -33.54 12.86 -28.23
C GLN A 531 -34.95 13.33 -28.45
N MET A 532 -35.20 13.95 -29.62
CA MET A 532 -36.50 14.46 -30.02
C MET A 532 -36.83 13.90 -31.41
N LEU A 533 -38.05 13.40 -31.57
CA LEU A 533 -38.57 12.84 -32.82
C LEU A 533 -39.89 13.52 -33.18
N PRO A 534 -40.28 13.55 -34.46
CA PRO A 534 -41.66 13.90 -34.82
C PRO A 534 -42.63 12.92 -34.17
N GLY A 535 -43.70 13.45 -33.56
CA GLY A 535 -44.64 12.59 -32.82
C GLY A 535 -45.88 13.30 -32.32
N ASN A 536 -46.51 12.82 -31.26
CA ASN A 536 -47.75 13.29 -30.69
C ASN A 536 -47.62 13.78 -29.24
N GLY A 537 -46.43 14.15 -28.79
CA GLY A 537 -46.18 14.63 -27.44
C GLY A 537 -45.95 13.52 -26.41
N LYS A 538 -45.43 12.36 -26.83
CA LYS A 538 -45.07 11.25 -25.98
C LYS A 538 -43.76 11.53 -25.24
N PHE A 539 -43.65 11.08 -24.00
CA PHE A 539 -42.45 11.21 -23.19
C PHE A 539 -42.00 9.84 -22.73
N GLU A 540 -40.86 9.37 -23.23
CA GLU A 540 -40.26 8.09 -22.86
C GLU A 540 -39.00 8.29 -22.00
N ARG A 541 -38.84 7.46 -20.99
CA ARG A 541 -37.75 7.50 -19.99
C ARG A 541 -37.14 6.13 -19.83
N THR A 542 -35.82 6.09 -19.92
CA THR A 542 -35.02 4.86 -19.74
C THR A 542 -33.96 5.10 -18.68
N GLY A 543 -33.46 4.03 -18.05
CA GLY A 543 -32.41 4.13 -17.02
C GLY A 543 -32.89 4.40 -15.60
N LEU A 544 -34.21 4.61 -15.36
CA LEU A 544 -34.77 4.90 -14.02
C LEU A 544 -35.22 3.66 -13.23
N ASN A 545 -35.03 2.47 -13.80
CA ASN A 545 -35.48 1.20 -13.21
C ASN A 545 -36.98 1.25 -12.77
N SER A 546 -37.33 0.60 -11.67
CA SER A 546 -38.69 0.60 -11.09
C SER A 546 -38.97 1.76 -10.15
N ASP A 547 -38.04 2.74 -9.99
CA ASP A 547 -38.14 3.82 -9.05
C ASP A 547 -39.23 4.82 -9.37
N GLY A 548 -40.27 4.87 -8.54
CA GLY A 548 -41.40 5.80 -8.70
C GLY A 548 -41.02 7.26 -8.55
N LYS A 549 -40.18 7.62 -7.59
CA LYS A 549 -39.78 9.00 -7.30
C LYS A 549 -38.90 9.61 -8.39
N CYS A 550 -37.94 8.83 -8.90
CA CYS A 550 -37.13 9.26 -10.03
C CYS A 550 -37.99 9.50 -11.29
N LYS A 551 -39.00 8.63 -11.52
CA LYS A 551 -39.96 8.79 -12.62
C LYS A 551 -40.84 10.02 -12.43
N GLU A 552 -41.25 10.30 -11.20
CA GLU A 552 -42.05 11.48 -10.84
C GLU A 552 -41.26 12.77 -11.08
N ALA A 553 -39.99 12.83 -10.66
CA ALA A 553 -39.11 13.98 -10.94
C ALA A 553 -38.96 14.25 -12.45
N ALA A 554 -38.74 13.20 -13.27
CA ALA A 554 -38.68 13.34 -14.72
C ALA A 554 -40.01 13.83 -15.31
N ASN A 555 -41.15 13.34 -14.79
CA ASN A 555 -42.47 13.81 -15.22
C ASN A 555 -42.72 15.26 -14.83
N THR A 556 -42.27 15.68 -13.66
CA THR A 556 -42.36 17.06 -13.19
C THR A 556 -41.72 18.03 -14.20
N ALA A 557 -40.51 17.69 -14.68
CA ALA A 557 -39.82 18.47 -15.69
C ALA A 557 -40.59 18.56 -17.02
N PHE A 558 -41.12 17.46 -17.52
CA PHE A 558 -41.85 17.42 -18.75
C PHE A 558 -43.21 18.13 -18.65
N ASN A 559 -43.89 18.02 -17.54
CA ASN A 559 -45.13 18.76 -17.27
C ASN A 559 -44.85 20.27 -17.19
N TYR A 560 -43.75 20.67 -16.55
CA TYR A 560 -43.30 22.05 -16.51
C TYR A 560 -43.05 22.61 -17.95
N LEU A 561 -42.35 21.79 -18.77
CA LEU A 561 -42.09 22.15 -20.18
C LEU A 561 -43.39 22.30 -20.98
N LYS A 562 -44.38 21.42 -20.78
CA LYS A 562 -45.71 21.55 -21.43
C LYS A 562 -46.42 22.85 -21.03
N ALA A 563 -46.37 23.22 -19.77
CA ALA A 563 -47.05 24.40 -19.27
C ALA A 563 -46.34 25.72 -19.61
N ASN A 564 -44.99 25.71 -19.64
CA ASN A 564 -44.18 26.91 -19.67
C ASN A 564 -43.20 26.98 -20.86
N GLY A 565 -43.21 26.00 -21.78
CA GLY A 565 -42.26 25.93 -22.91
C GLY A 565 -42.24 27.17 -23.76
N ASN A 566 -43.39 27.82 -24.00
CA ASN A 566 -43.50 29.07 -24.76
C ASN A 566 -42.77 30.24 -24.07
N ARG A 567 -42.57 30.22 -22.75
CA ARG A 567 -41.80 31.25 -22.05
C ARG A 567 -40.29 31.07 -22.25
N ILE A 568 -39.87 29.85 -22.52
CA ILE A 568 -38.48 29.54 -22.81
C ILE A 568 -38.19 29.83 -24.29
N SER A 569 -39.00 29.30 -25.18
CA SER A 569 -38.92 29.61 -26.62
C SER A 569 -40.21 29.21 -27.34
N GLY A 570 -40.70 30.05 -28.24
CA GLY A 570 -41.82 29.73 -29.12
C GLY A 570 -41.58 28.58 -30.12
N THR A 571 -40.34 28.09 -30.22
CA THR A 571 -39.98 26.96 -31.10
C THR A 571 -40.12 25.60 -30.41
N ILE A 572 -40.29 25.58 -29.10
CA ILE A 572 -40.46 24.33 -28.34
C ILE A 572 -41.89 23.84 -28.51
N SER A 573 -42.05 22.65 -29.08
CA SER A 573 -43.35 21.98 -29.21
C SER A 573 -43.36 20.66 -28.42
N THR A 574 -44.32 20.55 -27.53
CA THR A 574 -44.58 19.31 -26.76
C THR A 574 -45.81 18.56 -27.30
N THR A 575 -46.44 19.03 -28.35
CA THR A 575 -47.64 18.40 -28.96
C THR A 575 -47.34 17.70 -30.29
N THR A 576 -46.32 18.19 -31.04
CA THR A 576 -45.91 17.65 -32.35
C THR A 576 -44.58 16.94 -32.33
N LYS A 577 -43.97 16.82 -31.16
CA LYS A 577 -42.67 16.17 -30.93
C LYS A 577 -42.75 15.21 -29.75
N ASP A 578 -42.17 14.02 -29.94
CA ASP A 578 -41.95 13.05 -28.90
C ASP A 578 -40.54 13.24 -28.33
N TYR A 579 -40.39 13.04 -27.04
CA TYR A 579 -39.14 13.17 -26.30
C TYR A 579 -38.74 11.86 -25.65
N ILE A 580 -37.49 11.47 -25.84
CA ILE A 580 -36.89 10.27 -25.24
C ILE A 580 -35.71 10.73 -24.43
N ILE A 581 -35.59 10.29 -23.17
CA ILE A 581 -34.48 10.61 -22.31
C ILE A 581 -33.94 9.37 -21.60
N ASN A 582 -32.62 9.22 -21.60
CA ASN A 582 -31.91 8.18 -20.89
C ASN A 582 -31.13 8.77 -19.71
N TYR A 583 -31.22 8.13 -18.54
CA TYR A 583 -30.54 8.51 -17.31
C TYR A 583 -29.48 7.49 -16.98
N GLN A 584 -28.28 7.96 -16.70
CA GLN A 584 -27.13 7.11 -16.40
C GLN A 584 -26.46 7.55 -15.08
N ASP A 585 -26.34 6.60 -14.17
CA ASP A 585 -25.53 6.73 -12.98
C ASP A 585 -24.09 6.34 -13.36
N LEU A 586 -23.19 7.34 -13.44
CA LEU A 586 -21.82 7.12 -13.90
C LEU A 586 -20.90 6.48 -12.86
N GLN A 587 -21.31 6.48 -11.59
CA GLN A 587 -20.51 5.98 -10.48
C GLN A 587 -21.17 4.79 -9.75
N GLY A 588 -22.36 4.38 -10.18
CA GLY A 588 -23.07 3.22 -9.62
C GLY A 588 -23.52 3.39 -8.16
N ILE A 589 -23.82 4.62 -7.75
CA ILE A 589 -24.28 4.96 -6.39
C ILE A 589 -25.79 4.84 -6.18
N GLY A 590 -26.50 4.46 -7.23
CA GLY A 590 -27.96 4.45 -7.27
C GLY A 590 -28.54 5.77 -7.77
N MET A 591 -29.57 5.71 -8.61
CA MET A 591 -30.15 6.89 -9.27
C MET A 591 -30.64 7.91 -8.23
N THR A 592 -30.45 9.19 -8.53
CA THR A 592 -30.91 10.30 -7.70
C THR A 592 -32.41 10.60 -7.93
N GLU A 593 -33.09 11.10 -6.91
CA GLU A 593 -34.46 11.59 -7.01
C GLU A 593 -34.51 13.06 -7.51
N LYS A 594 -33.35 13.75 -7.59
CA LYS A 594 -33.23 15.17 -7.96
C LYS A 594 -32.95 15.35 -9.45
N LEU A 595 -33.93 15.02 -10.28
CA LEU A 595 -33.79 14.99 -11.74
C LEU A 595 -34.61 16.03 -12.49
N ALA A 596 -35.52 16.77 -11.82
CA ALA A 596 -36.45 17.64 -12.54
C ALA A 596 -35.72 18.79 -13.28
N LEU A 597 -34.82 19.51 -12.63
CA LEU A 597 -34.08 20.61 -13.30
C LEU A 597 -33.14 20.09 -14.40
N PRO A 598 -32.25 19.10 -14.18
CA PRO A 598 -31.39 18.61 -15.26
C PRO A 598 -32.19 17.99 -16.41
N THR A 599 -33.33 17.36 -16.14
CA THR A 599 -34.26 16.88 -17.20
C THR A 599 -34.82 18.03 -18.03
N LEU A 600 -35.29 19.10 -17.37
CA LEU A 600 -35.81 20.28 -18.10
C LEU A 600 -34.73 20.89 -19.04
N ILE A 601 -33.51 21.03 -18.52
CA ILE A 601 -32.38 21.55 -19.30
C ILE A 601 -32.06 20.63 -20.50
N ALA A 602 -32.06 19.29 -20.30
CA ALA A 602 -31.80 18.32 -21.35
C ALA A 602 -32.87 18.39 -22.45
N LEU A 603 -34.15 18.45 -22.07
CA LEU A 603 -35.26 18.57 -23.02
C LEU A 603 -35.20 19.89 -23.82
N CYS A 604 -34.91 21.00 -23.14
CA CYS A 604 -34.76 22.30 -23.81
C CYS A 604 -33.52 22.31 -24.71
N SER A 605 -32.42 21.71 -24.29
CA SER A 605 -31.20 21.60 -25.09
C SER A 605 -31.45 20.90 -26.42
N ILE A 606 -32.13 19.76 -26.42
CA ILE A 606 -32.45 19.00 -27.64
C ILE A 606 -33.51 19.75 -28.49
N ALA A 607 -34.50 20.35 -27.83
CA ALA A 607 -35.55 21.07 -28.54
C ALA A 607 -35.02 22.33 -29.31
N LEU A 608 -34.03 23.00 -28.71
CA LEU A 608 -33.38 24.18 -29.31
C LEU A 608 -32.17 23.81 -30.17
N GLY A 609 -31.73 22.54 -30.14
CA GLY A 609 -30.52 22.10 -30.86
C GLY A 609 -29.23 22.75 -30.34
N LYS A 610 -29.23 23.21 -29.08
CA LYS A 610 -28.10 23.88 -28.44
C LYS A 610 -27.49 23.03 -27.32
N PRO A 611 -26.15 22.78 -27.35
CA PRO A 611 -25.48 22.06 -26.26
C PRO A 611 -25.42 22.94 -25.00
N THR A 612 -25.20 22.30 -23.85
CA THR A 612 -24.86 22.99 -22.60
C THR A 612 -23.45 23.58 -22.70
N LEU A 613 -23.14 24.55 -21.84
CA LEU A 613 -21.80 25.10 -21.71
C LEU A 613 -20.77 23.99 -21.44
N SER A 614 -19.57 24.16 -21.97
CA SER A 614 -18.46 23.21 -21.75
C SER A 614 -18.10 23.09 -20.27
N SER A 615 -17.78 21.88 -19.82
CA SER A 615 -17.40 21.58 -18.44
C SER A 615 -18.43 22.02 -17.37
N LEU A 616 -19.73 21.98 -17.72
CA LEU A 616 -20.81 22.40 -16.84
C LEU A 616 -21.35 21.24 -16.01
N ALA A 617 -21.45 21.45 -14.71
CA ALA A 617 -22.27 20.65 -13.79
C ALA A 617 -23.52 21.41 -13.38
N VAL A 618 -24.68 20.77 -13.45
CA VAL A 618 -25.96 21.34 -13.02
C VAL A 618 -26.26 20.86 -11.61
N LEU A 619 -26.53 21.78 -10.69
CA LEU A 619 -26.94 21.49 -9.32
C LEU A 619 -28.25 22.18 -9.00
N GLY A 620 -29.02 21.56 -8.11
CA GLY A 620 -30.31 22.05 -7.66
C GLY A 620 -31.48 21.31 -8.28
N GLU A 621 -32.67 21.69 -7.84
CA GLU A 621 -33.92 21.02 -8.16
C GLU A 621 -35.04 22.06 -8.32
N ILE A 622 -36.07 21.70 -9.04
CA ILE A 622 -37.29 22.51 -9.18
C ILE A 622 -38.54 21.71 -8.80
N SER A 623 -39.50 22.42 -8.22
CA SER A 623 -40.85 21.87 -8.00
C SER A 623 -41.69 21.91 -9.29
N ILE A 624 -42.88 21.32 -9.27
CA ILE A 624 -43.81 21.34 -10.38
C ILE A 624 -44.26 22.75 -10.76
N ALA A 625 -44.21 23.69 -9.85
CA ALA A 625 -44.52 25.11 -10.10
C ALA A 625 -43.30 25.91 -10.50
N GLY A 626 -42.11 25.28 -10.64
CA GLY A 626 -40.87 25.96 -10.98
C GLY A 626 -40.16 26.62 -9.80
N THR A 627 -40.58 26.35 -8.57
CA THR A 627 -39.86 26.86 -7.36
C THR A 627 -38.50 26.17 -7.24
N MET A 628 -37.45 26.98 -7.07
CA MET A 628 -36.10 26.49 -6.90
C MET A 628 -35.90 25.90 -5.48
N LEU A 629 -35.30 24.72 -5.42
CA LEU A 629 -34.94 24.06 -4.18
C LEU A 629 -33.41 24.16 -3.97
N LYS A 630 -33.00 24.29 -2.72
CA LYS A 630 -31.60 24.34 -2.32
C LYS A 630 -30.86 23.05 -2.68
N VAL A 631 -29.55 23.17 -2.87
CA VAL A 631 -28.63 22.03 -2.98
C VAL A 631 -28.31 21.54 -1.57
N ASP A 632 -28.55 20.27 -1.30
CA ASP A 632 -28.13 19.63 -0.05
C ASP A 632 -26.63 19.36 -0.09
N GLU A 633 -25.95 19.48 1.05
CA GLU A 633 -24.52 19.23 1.19
C GLU A 633 -23.68 19.92 0.10
N LEU A 634 -23.91 21.20 -0.12
CA LEU A 634 -23.32 21.98 -1.22
C LEU A 634 -21.80 21.82 -1.33
N ALA A 635 -21.09 21.86 -0.19
CA ALA A 635 -19.63 21.74 -0.19
C ALA A 635 -19.17 20.37 -0.71
N ASN A 636 -19.84 19.28 -0.33
CA ASN A 636 -19.55 17.94 -0.83
C ASN A 636 -19.90 17.83 -2.34
N ALA A 637 -20.99 18.43 -2.77
CA ALA A 637 -21.40 18.44 -4.18
C ALA A 637 -20.37 19.21 -5.05
N LEU A 638 -19.87 20.36 -4.58
CA LEU A 638 -18.82 21.11 -5.26
C LEU A 638 -17.51 20.31 -5.36
N GLN A 639 -17.15 19.56 -4.29
CA GLN A 639 -15.98 18.72 -4.36
C GLN A 639 -16.11 17.62 -5.42
N VAL A 640 -17.26 16.96 -5.51
CA VAL A 640 -17.52 15.96 -6.56
C VAL A 640 -17.50 16.61 -7.96
N CYS A 641 -17.99 17.83 -8.10
CA CYS A 641 -17.86 18.59 -9.36
C CYS A 641 -16.40 18.77 -9.77
N LEU A 642 -15.53 19.18 -8.83
CA LEU A 642 -14.10 19.38 -9.08
C LEU A 642 -13.42 18.09 -9.50
N ASP A 643 -13.62 17.03 -8.71
CA ASP A 643 -13.02 15.72 -8.94
C ASP A 643 -13.46 15.12 -10.29
N SER A 644 -14.69 15.46 -10.73
CA SER A 644 -15.26 14.98 -11.99
C SER A 644 -14.92 15.86 -13.21
N GLY A 645 -14.17 16.93 -13.03
CA GLY A 645 -13.67 17.79 -14.10
C GLY A 645 -14.57 18.97 -14.48
N ALA A 646 -15.59 19.32 -13.69
CA ALA A 646 -16.38 20.52 -13.90
C ALA A 646 -15.52 21.78 -13.67
N LYS A 647 -15.66 22.76 -14.56
CA LYS A 647 -15.07 24.11 -14.42
C LYS A 647 -16.15 25.19 -14.21
N LYS A 648 -17.38 24.85 -14.56
CA LYS A 648 -18.56 25.71 -14.39
C LYS A 648 -19.61 24.95 -13.60
N VAL A 649 -20.24 25.63 -12.66
CA VAL A 649 -21.30 25.02 -11.83
C VAL A 649 -22.52 25.92 -11.85
N LEU A 650 -23.66 25.37 -12.27
CA LEU A 650 -24.95 26.06 -12.28
C LEU A 650 -25.64 25.81 -10.92
N LEU A 651 -25.92 26.87 -10.18
CA LEU A 651 -26.42 26.85 -8.83
C LEU A 651 -27.68 27.71 -8.65
N PRO A 652 -28.67 27.27 -7.84
CA PRO A 652 -29.79 28.14 -7.49
C PRO A 652 -29.30 29.26 -6.55
N ILE A 653 -29.83 30.48 -6.75
CA ILE A 653 -29.47 31.63 -5.91
C ILE A 653 -29.80 31.38 -4.42
N THR A 654 -30.78 30.53 -4.14
CA THR A 654 -31.13 30.10 -2.79
C THR A 654 -30.02 29.38 -2.04
N SER A 655 -29.04 28.80 -2.74
CA SER A 655 -27.87 28.14 -2.18
C SER A 655 -26.67 29.08 -1.99
N ALA A 656 -26.75 30.34 -2.36
CA ALA A 656 -25.65 31.28 -2.23
C ALA A 656 -25.18 31.48 -0.78
N ALA A 657 -26.13 31.45 0.18
CA ALA A 657 -25.79 31.53 1.59
C ALA A 657 -24.99 30.32 2.12
N ASP A 658 -25.19 29.14 1.51
CA ASP A 658 -24.55 27.90 1.91
C ASP A 658 -23.12 27.79 1.38
N LEU A 659 -22.68 28.68 0.49
CA LEU A 659 -21.28 28.75 0.01
C LEU A 659 -20.29 29.02 1.17
N GLY A 660 -20.73 29.71 2.21
CA GLY A 660 -19.90 29.91 3.41
C GLY A 660 -19.50 28.61 4.13
N THR A 661 -20.16 27.50 3.83
CA THR A 661 -19.81 26.18 4.37
C THR A 661 -18.70 25.47 3.58
N ALA A 662 -18.40 25.96 2.37
CA ALA A 662 -17.37 25.40 1.50
C ALA A 662 -16.06 26.16 1.67
N PRO A 663 -14.88 25.47 1.58
CA PRO A 663 -13.60 26.14 1.59
C PRO A 663 -13.44 27.16 0.46
N ALA A 664 -12.83 28.30 0.74
CA ALA A 664 -12.65 29.37 -0.25
C ALA A 664 -11.84 28.91 -1.49
N ASP A 665 -10.83 28.07 -1.27
CA ASP A 665 -10.00 27.51 -2.33
C ASP A 665 -10.82 26.60 -3.27
N LEU A 666 -11.76 25.83 -2.73
CA LEU A 666 -12.66 25.00 -3.53
C LEU A 666 -13.59 25.87 -4.39
N ILE A 667 -14.15 26.92 -3.81
CA ILE A 667 -15.03 27.86 -4.53
C ILE A 667 -14.25 28.56 -5.68
N GLY A 668 -13.01 28.93 -5.42
CA GLY A 668 -12.12 29.58 -6.39
C GLY A 668 -11.77 28.74 -7.62
N CYS A 669 -12.00 27.42 -7.59
CA CYS A 669 -11.77 26.53 -8.73
C CYS A 669 -12.85 26.61 -9.81
N PHE A 670 -14.00 27.28 -9.54
CA PHE A 670 -15.15 27.29 -10.42
C PHE A 670 -15.55 28.67 -10.92
N ASN A 671 -16.13 28.68 -12.09
CA ASN A 671 -17.02 29.75 -12.50
C ASN A 671 -18.45 29.38 -12.05
N LEU A 672 -18.92 29.97 -10.94
CA LEU A 672 -20.24 29.75 -10.39
C LEU A 672 -21.28 30.59 -11.15
N ILE A 673 -22.30 29.92 -11.68
CA ILE A 673 -23.40 30.54 -12.45
C ILE A 673 -24.68 30.37 -11.63
N PHE A 674 -25.24 31.49 -11.14
CA PHE A 674 -26.46 31.46 -10.34
C PHE A 674 -27.71 31.67 -11.19
N TYR A 675 -28.76 30.88 -10.93
CA TYR A 675 -30.06 31.04 -11.60
C TYR A 675 -31.15 31.38 -10.56
N GLN A 676 -32.17 32.12 -11.06
CA GLN A 676 -33.28 32.66 -10.24
C GLN A 676 -34.63 32.04 -10.60
N SER A 677 -34.76 31.39 -11.71
CA SER A 677 -35.95 30.68 -12.18
C SER A 677 -35.59 29.47 -13.01
N ALA A 678 -36.54 28.60 -13.31
CA ALA A 678 -36.34 27.45 -14.16
C ALA A 678 -35.93 27.85 -15.59
N GLU A 679 -36.54 28.91 -16.14
CA GLU A 679 -36.21 29.48 -17.45
C GLU A 679 -34.80 30.06 -17.45
N ASP A 680 -34.44 30.83 -16.41
CA ASP A 680 -33.10 31.41 -16.24
C ASP A 680 -32.02 30.31 -16.17
N ALA A 681 -32.32 29.21 -15.49
CA ALA A 681 -31.42 28.03 -15.42
C ALA A 681 -31.16 27.44 -16.82
N VAL A 682 -32.21 27.32 -17.66
CA VAL A 682 -32.09 26.84 -19.05
C VAL A 682 -31.24 27.77 -19.87
N TYR A 683 -31.50 29.09 -19.82
CA TYR A 683 -30.74 30.09 -20.61
C TYR A 683 -29.28 30.09 -20.24
N LYS A 684 -28.95 30.09 -18.95
CA LYS A 684 -27.59 30.10 -18.47
C LYS A 684 -26.86 28.78 -18.71
N ALA A 685 -27.55 27.65 -18.65
CA ALA A 685 -26.96 26.34 -18.96
C ALA A 685 -26.61 26.23 -20.46
N LEU A 686 -27.43 26.79 -21.33
CA LEU A 686 -27.23 26.77 -22.79
C LEU A 686 -26.41 27.95 -23.31
N GLY A 687 -26.03 28.93 -22.47
CA GLY A 687 -25.31 30.12 -22.86
C GLY A 687 -26.11 30.98 -23.86
N VAL A 688 -27.41 31.05 -23.65
CA VAL A 688 -28.35 31.89 -24.45
C VAL A 688 -28.69 33.12 -23.60
N GLU A 689 -28.48 34.33 -24.16
CA GLU A 689 -28.92 35.60 -23.56
C GLU A 689 -30.40 35.88 -23.85
#